data_0f4e65f0b16c2cefa12ccc31388ab33b
#
_entry.id   0f4e65f0b16c2cefa12ccc31388ab33b
#
_cell.length_a   1.000
_cell.length_b   1.000
_cell.length_c   1.000
_cell.angle_alpha   90.00
_cell.angle_beta   90.00
_cell.angle_gamma   90.00
#
_symmetry.space_group_name_H-M   'P 1'
#
loop_
_entity.id
_entity.type
_entity.pdbx_description
1 polymer ?
#
loop_
_entity_poly.entity_id
_entity_poly.type
_entity_poly.pdbx_seq_one_letter_code
_entity_poly.pdbx_strand_id
1 'polypeptide(L)'
;MKQSEQLPTTSLIVHSAVGPAVRHGLGKVELAFQEKGIVSEEVASLAEARGDILIIVVFSGSLGIAPEILEASGVEIPSDSESLLILNTERKGKKVLLVCGSDDRGLMYALLDVADRIGWSDDPGDPLSEVKDIVEKPAVVERALSIYTMSRTHFESFFHNEDYWIRYLDMLARNRFNTFALLFAYESSGYFAPPYPYFFDVDSFPDVHVTGLTPEHQRRNLDSLNRLIAMVHDRGLNFTLGIWDHIYRGGVQSGPDQRSEGALRWRVSGVTADNLVEYNKAGLTRLLHAIPNLDAIQFRMHGESGLKKDEMATFWENIYDIMKEHGEGIRFDARAKGFPDRLIDMALQKGIDIRICTKYWMEQMGLPFHPTHTHPSNQKDRRHGYADLLSYPQKYKMHWRLWNGGTSRVLLWGDPDYARRFAQSIHLYDGEGFDVNEPLATKMAGHDHDMEPFELLNPGYRYYDWEFERYWHFFQVFGRLGYNPETPSEVWEREFERRFGKDAAPYVMKGFHFASKILPRAVAYSYPYNRFPTTRGWIERQRMEDLPKYAEALPSDTQQFLSIEKAATNLLEGEESAKIHPEASSKWFAQIAHDVLKTVDQAEERMNDSENREFVSTMVDLRVLANLALYHSQRAKAGYNWALFKHSQDVNALDDAIHYEGEAVAAWRKIVDAAGDVYYHNLMMGVERSDLAGHWRDELVALQNGLKILSLLL
;
A
#
# COMPACT_ATOMS: atom_id res chain seq x y z
N MET A 1 30.50 -43.55 -13.84
CA MET A 1 29.90 -43.33 -12.53
C MET A 1 30.36 -41.97 -12.06
N LYS A 2 29.51 -40.92 -12.16
CA LYS A 2 29.78 -39.67 -11.46
C LYS A 2 29.71 -40.00 -9.95
N GLN A 3 30.79 -39.72 -9.21
CA GLN A 3 30.71 -39.70 -7.75
C GLN A 3 29.54 -38.83 -7.38
N SER A 4 28.60 -39.32 -6.56
CA SER A 4 27.60 -38.45 -5.95
C SER A 4 28.38 -37.45 -5.09
N GLU A 5 28.50 -36.23 -5.53
CA GLU A 5 29.05 -35.17 -4.71
C GLU A 5 28.18 -35.12 -3.45
N GLN A 6 28.81 -35.35 -2.33
CA GLN A 6 28.13 -35.31 -1.03
C GLN A 6 27.82 -33.84 -0.76
N LEU A 7 26.53 -33.52 -0.59
CA LEU A 7 26.11 -32.17 -0.27
C LEU A 7 26.76 -31.70 1.05
N PRO A 8 27.13 -30.40 1.16
CA PRO A 8 27.70 -29.87 2.39
C PRO A 8 26.70 -29.96 3.54
N THR A 9 27.22 -30.04 4.76
CA THR A 9 26.43 -29.93 5.99
C THR A 9 26.62 -28.53 6.59
N THR A 10 25.61 -28.01 7.29
CA THR A 10 25.66 -26.65 7.85
C THR A 10 25.42 -26.66 9.36
N SER A 11 26.23 -25.92 10.11
CA SER A 11 25.96 -25.65 11.53
C SER A 11 25.55 -24.16 11.71
N LEU A 12 24.35 -23.95 12.27
CA LEU A 12 23.86 -22.63 12.68
C LEU A 12 24.26 -22.42 14.14
N ILE A 13 25.18 -21.47 14.38
CA ILE A 13 25.74 -21.21 15.72
C ILE A 13 25.00 -20.04 16.32
N VAL A 14 24.11 -20.31 17.28
CA VAL A 14 23.27 -19.32 17.97
C VAL A 14 23.71 -19.20 19.41
N HIS A 15 24.51 -18.19 19.74
CA HIS A 15 25.20 -18.09 21.03
C HIS A 15 24.32 -17.67 22.22
N SER A 16 23.11 -17.17 22.01
CA SER A 16 22.24 -16.66 23.08
C SER A 16 20.79 -17.02 22.83
N ALA A 17 19.97 -16.91 23.87
CA ALA A 17 18.52 -16.94 23.67
C ALA A 17 18.11 -15.78 22.77
N VAL A 18 17.40 -16.10 21.71
CA VAL A 18 16.91 -15.13 20.70
C VAL A 18 15.40 -15.02 20.75
N GLY A 19 14.90 -13.82 20.41
CA GLY A 19 13.46 -13.55 20.38
C GLY A 19 12.71 -14.21 19.21
N PRO A 20 11.36 -14.13 19.21
CA PRO A 20 10.53 -14.77 18.17
C PRO A 20 10.88 -14.30 16.74
N ALA A 21 11.19 -13.03 16.55
CA ALA A 21 11.57 -12.49 15.24
C ALA A 21 12.83 -13.17 14.68
N VAL A 22 13.85 -13.33 15.49
CA VAL A 22 15.08 -14.05 15.08
C VAL A 22 14.79 -15.53 14.83
N ARG A 23 13.94 -16.16 15.65
CA ARG A 23 13.48 -17.54 15.44
C ARG A 23 12.76 -17.70 14.10
N HIS A 24 11.92 -16.72 13.74
CA HIS A 24 11.30 -16.68 12.42
C HIS A 24 12.36 -16.66 11.29
N GLY A 25 13.37 -15.78 11.39
CA GLY A 25 14.46 -15.71 10.44
C GLY A 25 15.27 -17.02 10.33
N LEU A 26 15.63 -17.63 11.48
CA LEU A 26 16.34 -18.92 11.52
C LEU A 26 15.53 -20.02 10.84
N GLY A 27 14.23 -20.14 11.12
CA GLY A 27 13.36 -21.12 10.49
C GLY A 27 13.31 -20.97 8.96
N LYS A 28 13.39 -19.72 8.43
CA LYS A 28 13.47 -19.50 6.98
C LYS A 28 14.83 -19.94 6.38
N VAL A 29 15.92 -19.74 7.09
CA VAL A 29 17.24 -20.25 6.67
C VAL A 29 17.26 -21.78 6.67
N GLU A 30 16.73 -22.43 7.72
CA GLU A 30 16.62 -23.88 7.79
C GLU A 30 15.76 -24.44 6.65
N LEU A 31 14.62 -23.81 6.38
CA LEU A 31 13.74 -24.19 5.27
C LEU A 31 14.47 -24.07 3.92
N ALA A 32 15.20 -22.98 3.68
CA ALA A 32 15.95 -22.79 2.46
C ALA A 32 17.03 -23.86 2.24
N PHE A 33 17.72 -24.28 3.30
CA PHE A 33 18.64 -25.42 3.23
C PHE A 33 17.93 -26.74 2.96
N GLN A 34 16.81 -26.98 3.65
CA GLN A 34 16.00 -28.18 3.46
C GLN A 34 15.50 -28.31 2.01
N GLU A 35 15.05 -27.22 1.38
CA GLU A 35 14.64 -27.20 -0.02
C GLU A 35 15.78 -27.53 -1.00
N LYS A 36 17.04 -27.27 -0.61
CA LYS A 36 18.23 -27.66 -1.35
C LYS A 36 18.72 -29.08 -1.01
N GLY A 37 18.04 -29.79 -0.09
CA GLY A 37 18.44 -31.12 0.39
C GLY A 37 19.66 -31.09 1.31
N ILE A 38 20.02 -29.94 1.87
CA ILE A 38 21.18 -29.74 2.75
C ILE A 38 20.75 -29.91 4.20
N VAL A 39 21.51 -30.69 4.95
CA VAL A 39 21.28 -30.90 6.38
C VAL A 39 21.86 -29.72 7.17
N SER A 40 21.04 -29.10 7.99
CA SER A 40 21.44 -28.05 8.94
C SER A 40 21.18 -28.51 10.38
N GLU A 41 22.05 -28.08 11.29
CA GLU A 41 21.91 -28.28 12.74
C GLU A 41 22.09 -26.94 13.47
N GLU A 42 21.29 -26.70 14.51
CA GLU A 42 21.49 -25.55 15.42
C GLU A 42 22.35 -26.02 16.61
N VAL A 43 23.40 -25.23 16.92
CA VAL A 43 24.31 -25.49 18.03
C VAL A 43 24.57 -24.22 18.83
N ALA A 44 24.88 -24.37 20.13
CA ALA A 44 25.10 -23.23 21.02
C ALA A 44 26.51 -22.62 20.92
N SER A 45 27.47 -23.37 20.38
CA SER A 45 28.88 -22.92 20.35
C SER A 45 29.64 -23.43 19.12
N LEU A 46 30.69 -22.70 18.75
CA LEU A 46 31.61 -23.11 17.69
C LEU A 46 32.29 -24.48 17.97
N ALA A 47 32.47 -24.83 19.25
CA ALA A 47 33.08 -26.11 19.63
C ALA A 47 32.17 -27.33 19.32
N GLU A 48 30.87 -27.11 19.25
CA GLU A 48 29.87 -28.12 18.92
C GLU A 48 29.65 -28.25 17.41
N ALA A 49 29.98 -27.19 16.66
CA ALA A 49 29.73 -27.11 15.22
C ALA A 49 30.56 -28.10 14.40
N ARG A 50 29.87 -28.98 13.64
CA ARG A 50 30.50 -30.01 12.82
C ARG A 50 30.35 -29.80 11.32
N GLY A 51 29.40 -28.95 10.91
CA GLY A 51 29.10 -28.66 9.51
C GLY A 51 30.33 -28.19 8.70
N ASP A 52 30.25 -28.38 7.41
CA ASP A 52 31.25 -27.89 6.44
C ASP A 52 31.15 -26.36 6.28
N ILE A 53 29.92 -25.85 6.43
CA ILE A 53 29.57 -24.45 6.43
C ILE A 53 29.17 -24.03 7.84
N LEU A 54 29.68 -22.93 8.33
CA LEU A 54 29.39 -22.38 9.64
C LEU A 54 28.66 -21.03 9.51
N ILE A 55 27.45 -20.92 10.03
CA ILE A 55 26.71 -19.66 10.08
C ILE A 55 26.64 -19.19 11.53
N ILE A 56 27.28 -18.05 11.82
CA ILE A 56 27.37 -17.47 13.16
C ILE A 56 26.30 -16.39 13.27
N VAL A 57 25.33 -16.59 14.14
CA VAL A 57 24.17 -15.69 14.34
C VAL A 57 24.31 -14.98 15.66
N VAL A 58 24.50 -13.66 15.65
CA VAL A 58 24.82 -12.85 16.82
C VAL A 58 24.23 -11.44 16.76
N PHE A 59 24.10 -10.81 17.94
CA PHE A 59 23.85 -9.39 18.02
C PHE A 59 25.14 -8.57 18.02
N SER A 60 25.07 -7.30 17.59
CA SER A 60 26.17 -6.34 17.76
C SER A 60 26.51 -6.20 19.23
N GLY A 61 27.81 -6.22 19.55
CA GLY A 61 28.28 -6.18 20.93
C GLY A 61 28.25 -7.52 21.68
N SER A 62 27.86 -8.63 21.02
CA SER A 62 28.00 -9.96 21.59
C SER A 62 29.48 -10.32 21.81
N LEU A 63 29.77 -11.02 22.92
CA LEU A 63 31.10 -11.57 23.19
C LEU A 63 31.33 -12.82 22.34
N GLY A 64 32.59 -13.19 22.15
CA GLY A 64 32.96 -14.43 21.46
C GLY A 64 33.77 -14.16 20.18
N ILE A 65 33.51 -14.95 19.13
CA ILE A 65 34.28 -14.93 17.89
C ILE A 65 33.90 -13.77 16.94
N ALA A 66 32.68 -13.24 17.05
CA ALA A 66 32.21 -12.19 16.16
C ALA A 66 33.08 -10.91 16.22
N PRO A 67 33.47 -10.40 17.39
CA PRO A 67 34.41 -9.28 17.48
C PRO A 67 35.73 -9.50 16.75
N GLU A 68 36.31 -10.71 16.86
CA GLU A 68 37.55 -11.04 16.14
C GLU A 68 37.38 -11.00 14.62
N ILE A 69 36.24 -11.48 14.12
CA ILE A 69 35.92 -11.47 12.67
C ILE A 69 35.71 -10.03 12.19
N LEU A 70 34.97 -9.22 12.94
CA LEU A 70 34.70 -7.81 12.62
C LEU A 70 35.96 -6.98 12.63
N GLU A 71 36.84 -7.14 13.65
CA GLU A 71 38.14 -6.47 13.71
C GLU A 71 39.06 -6.87 12.53
N ALA A 72 39.08 -8.16 12.22
CA ALA A 72 39.89 -8.65 11.10
C ALA A 72 39.41 -8.17 9.73
N SER A 73 38.11 -7.96 9.56
CA SER A 73 37.50 -7.48 8.31
C SER A 73 37.53 -5.95 8.17
N GLY A 74 37.70 -5.22 9.28
CA GLY A 74 37.57 -3.77 9.32
C GLY A 74 36.15 -3.25 9.04
N VAL A 75 35.14 -4.11 9.17
CA VAL A 75 33.73 -3.77 8.95
C VAL A 75 33.05 -3.52 10.29
N GLU A 76 32.29 -2.42 10.36
CA GLU A 76 31.48 -2.07 11.52
C GLU A 76 30.00 -2.18 11.21
N ILE A 77 29.21 -2.71 12.15
CA ILE A 77 27.76 -2.65 12.06
C ILE A 77 27.28 -1.28 12.53
N PRO A 78 26.38 -0.60 11.80
CA PRO A 78 25.79 0.64 12.27
C PRO A 78 25.04 0.43 13.59
N SER A 79 25.05 1.42 14.47
CA SER A 79 24.38 1.38 15.78
C SER A 79 22.90 1.73 15.74
N ASP A 80 22.39 2.14 14.59
CA ASP A 80 20.97 2.43 14.39
C ASP A 80 20.14 1.16 14.64
N SER A 81 18.92 1.32 15.15
CA SER A 81 17.97 0.21 15.28
C SER A 81 17.71 -0.43 13.91
N GLU A 82 17.48 -1.73 13.90
CA GLU A 82 17.24 -2.54 12.69
C GLU A 82 18.46 -2.64 11.74
N SER A 83 19.65 -2.23 12.15
CA SER A 83 20.85 -2.39 11.32
C SER A 83 21.25 -3.85 11.21
N LEU A 84 21.81 -4.22 10.07
CA LEU A 84 22.23 -5.58 9.78
C LEU A 84 23.61 -5.64 9.11
N LEU A 85 24.27 -6.78 9.31
CA LEU A 85 25.51 -7.15 8.64
C LEU A 85 25.46 -8.62 8.27
N ILE A 86 25.89 -8.91 7.03
CA ILE A 86 26.17 -10.24 6.51
C ILE A 86 27.62 -10.20 5.98
N LEU A 87 28.47 -11.09 6.46
CA LEU A 87 29.90 -11.09 6.09
C LEU A 87 30.38 -12.50 5.83
N ASN A 88 30.89 -12.73 4.62
CA ASN A 88 31.56 -13.98 4.23
C ASN A 88 33.00 -13.95 4.71
N THR A 89 33.47 -15.04 5.30
CA THR A 89 34.83 -15.21 5.72
C THR A 89 35.22 -16.68 5.69
N GLU A 90 36.51 -16.95 5.94
CA GLU A 90 37.01 -18.31 6.05
C GLU A 90 37.78 -18.50 7.35
N ARG A 91 37.59 -19.62 8.02
CA ARG A 91 38.32 -19.93 9.23
C ARG A 91 38.67 -21.42 9.26
N LYS A 92 39.99 -21.72 9.43
CA LYS A 92 40.53 -23.09 9.47
C LYS A 92 40.07 -23.96 8.28
N GLY A 93 39.98 -23.36 7.10
CA GLY A 93 39.59 -24.05 5.87
C GLY A 93 38.11 -24.34 5.74
N LYS A 94 37.24 -23.77 6.62
CA LYS A 94 35.79 -23.84 6.50
C LYS A 94 35.24 -22.48 6.08
N LYS A 95 34.16 -22.50 5.27
CA LYS A 95 33.38 -21.31 4.97
C LYS A 95 32.64 -20.86 6.23
N VAL A 96 32.71 -19.60 6.56
CA VAL A 96 32.05 -18.98 7.71
C VAL A 96 31.23 -17.79 7.21
N LEU A 97 29.96 -17.76 7.56
CA LEU A 97 29.07 -16.63 7.35
C LEU A 97 28.73 -16.00 8.70
N LEU A 98 29.13 -14.76 8.91
CA LEU A 98 28.70 -13.97 10.06
C LEU A 98 27.41 -13.24 9.71
N VAL A 99 26.35 -13.50 10.48
CA VAL A 99 25.06 -12.83 10.38
C VAL A 99 24.82 -12.07 11.67
N CYS A 100 24.77 -10.75 11.58
CA CYS A 100 24.71 -9.89 12.74
C CYS A 100 23.61 -8.84 12.61
N GLY A 101 22.93 -8.53 13.71
CA GLY A 101 21.94 -7.46 13.81
C GLY A 101 22.19 -6.56 15.01
N SER A 102 21.79 -5.28 14.91
CA SER A 102 21.82 -4.36 16.05
C SER A 102 20.73 -4.71 17.10
N ASP A 103 19.65 -5.32 16.64
CA ASP A 103 18.50 -5.78 17.44
C ASP A 103 17.85 -7.00 16.80
N ASP A 104 16.78 -7.53 17.42
CA ASP A 104 16.05 -8.70 16.92
C ASP A 104 15.55 -8.53 15.49
N ARG A 105 15.10 -7.33 15.13
CA ARG A 105 14.57 -7.03 13.79
C ARG A 105 15.67 -6.96 12.75
N GLY A 106 16.76 -6.28 13.05
CA GLY A 106 17.94 -6.24 12.17
C GLY A 106 18.51 -7.63 11.92
N LEU A 107 18.62 -8.45 12.95
CA LEU A 107 19.11 -9.82 12.83
C LEU A 107 18.13 -10.71 12.05
N MET A 108 16.83 -10.57 12.25
CA MET A 108 15.81 -11.24 11.44
C MET A 108 15.94 -10.86 9.95
N TYR A 109 16.09 -9.57 9.62
CA TYR A 109 16.25 -9.14 8.24
C TYR A 109 17.50 -9.69 7.58
N ALA A 110 18.61 -9.80 8.32
CA ALA A 110 19.83 -10.44 7.81
C ALA A 110 19.58 -11.92 7.49
N LEU A 111 18.92 -12.64 8.40
CA LEU A 111 18.58 -14.07 8.20
C LEU A 111 17.63 -14.28 7.02
N LEU A 112 16.63 -13.42 6.85
CA LEU A 112 15.70 -13.49 5.72
C LEU A 112 16.40 -13.22 4.39
N ASP A 113 17.37 -12.29 4.35
CA ASP A 113 18.19 -12.05 3.15
C ASP A 113 19.08 -13.26 2.83
N VAL A 114 19.69 -13.87 3.84
CA VAL A 114 20.47 -15.12 3.68
C VAL A 114 19.58 -16.24 3.15
N ALA A 115 18.38 -16.42 3.67
CA ALA A 115 17.44 -17.44 3.22
C ALA A 115 17.05 -17.23 1.73
N ASP A 116 16.72 -15.99 1.35
CA ASP A 116 16.44 -15.67 -0.05
C ASP A 116 17.60 -16.02 -0.98
N ARG A 117 18.84 -15.67 -0.59
CA ARG A 117 20.05 -15.90 -1.39
C ARG A 117 20.44 -17.37 -1.47
N ILE A 118 20.24 -18.15 -0.42
CA ILE A 118 20.36 -19.62 -0.47
C ILE A 118 19.36 -20.17 -1.52
N GLY A 119 18.13 -19.67 -1.52
CA GLY A 119 17.13 -20.04 -2.53
C GLY A 119 17.56 -19.73 -3.97
N TRP A 120 18.31 -18.62 -4.20
CA TRP A 120 18.80 -18.22 -5.53
C TRP A 120 19.97 -19.04 -6.04
N SER A 121 20.74 -19.69 -5.16
CA SER A 121 21.88 -20.50 -5.59
C SER A 121 21.44 -21.67 -6.47
N ASP A 122 22.02 -21.79 -7.65
CA ASP A 122 21.88 -22.92 -8.57
C ASP A 122 22.96 -24.00 -8.31
N ASP A 123 23.94 -23.74 -7.42
CA ASP A 123 25.03 -24.67 -7.08
C ASP A 123 24.74 -25.46 -5.82
N PRO A 124 24.40 -26.77 -5.93
CA PRO A 124 24.14 -27.62 -4.76
C PRO A 124 25.37 -27.79 -3.85
N GLY A 125 26.59 -27.64 -4.40
CA GLY A 125 27.86 -27.75 -3.66
C GLY A 125 28.22 -26.46 -2.92
N ASP A 126 27.63 -25.31 -3.31
CA ASP A 126 27.82 -24.01 -2.67
C ASP A 126 26.52 -23.25 -2.50
N PRO A 127 25.72 -23.57 -1.50
CA PRO A 127 24.43 -22.90 -1.25
C PRO A 127 24.59 -21.41 -0.88
N LEU A 128 25.80 -20.97 -0.50
CA LEU A 128 26.09 -19.58 -0.17
C LEU A 128 26.67 -18.79 -1.35
N SER A 129 26.74 -19.35 -2.56
CA SER A 129 27.35 -18.69 -3.75
C SER A 129 26.73 -17.34 -4.08
N GLU A 130 25.44 -17.13 -3.77
CA GLU A 130 24.71 -15.88 -4.00
C GLU A 130 24.70 -14.97 -2.76
N VAL A 131 25.21 -15.44 -1.60
CA VAL A 131 25.27 -14.62 -0.39
C VAL A 131 26.43 -13.64 -0.49
N LYS A 132 26.11 -12.34 -0.39
CA LYS A 132 27.09 -11.24 -0.52
C LYS A 132 27.32 -10.60 0.85
N ASP A 133 28.46 -9.90 0.96
CA ASP A 133 28.71 -9.04 2.10
C ASP A 133 27.76 -7.84 2.03
N ILE A 134 27.03 -7.60 3.12
CA ILE A 134 26.01 -6.58 3.20
C ILE A 134 26.15 -5.87 4.54
N VAL A 135 26.12 -4.54 4.51
CA VAL A 135 25.96 -3.68 5.70
C VAL A 135 24.87 -2.69 5.37
N GLU A 136 23.77 -2.74 6.12
CA GLU A 136 22.61 -1.88 5.88
C GLU A 136 22.01 -1.38 7.18
N LYS A 137 21.35 -0.24 7.07
CA LYS A 137 20.52 0.35 8.12
C LYS A 137 19.26 0.97 7.52
N PRO A 138 18.18 1.15 8.30
CA PRO A 138 16.96 1.73 7.76
C PRO A 138 17.13 3.22 7.43
N ALA A 139 16.71 3.60 6.22
CA ALA A 139 16.61 5.00 5.82
C ALA A 139 15.33 5.65 6.39
N VAL A 140 14.24 4.88 6.48
CA VAL A 140 12.96 5.33 7.06
C VAL A 140 12.69 4.54 8.32
N VAL A 141 12.45 5.23 9.44
CA VAL A 141 12.28 4.61 10.76
C VAL A 141 11.04 3.71 10.81
N GLU A 142 9.89 4.20 10.35
CA GLU A 142 8.67 3.40 10.29
C GLU A 142 8.20 3.19 8.85
N ARG A 143 8.01 1.95 8.49
CA ARG A 143 7.57 1.48 7.18
C ARG A 143 6.32 0.64 7.38
N ALA A 144 5.17 1.35 7.42
CA ALA A 144 3.89 0.72 7.71
C ALA A 144 3.13 0.31 6.45
N LEU A 145 2.40 -0.78 6.57
CA LEU A 145 1.36 -1.17 5.62
C LEU A 145 0.01 -1.23 6.33
N SER A 146 -1.05 -0.74 5.67
CA SER A 146 -2.38 -0.73 6.26
C SER A 146 -3.43 -1.47 5.44
N ILE A 147 -4.31 -2.16 6.16
CA ILE A 147 -5.54 -2.79 5.65
C ILE A 147 -6.75 -2.05 6.21
N TYR A 148 -7.78 -1.87 5.35
CA TYR A 148 -9.08 -1.33 5.74
C TYR A 148 -10.15 -2.41 5.84
N THR A 149 -11.02 -2.27 6.83
CA THR A 149 -12.19 -3.11 6.96
C THR A 149 -13.39 -2.48 6.25
N MET A 150 -13.46 -2.57 4.93
CA MET A 150 -14.49 -1.94 4.13
C MET A 150 -15.79 -2.73 4.05
N SER A 151 -15.72 -4.05 4.10
CA SER A 151 -16.85 -4.97 4.07
C SER A 151 -16.66 -6.07 5.09
N ARG A 152 -17.70 -6.38 5.86
CA ARG A 152 -17.66 -7.45 6.87
C ARG A 152 -17.36 -8.81 6.23
N THR A 153 -18.15 -9.19 5.25
CA THR A 153 -18.01 -10.50 4.61
C THR A 153 -16.63 -10.71 4.02
N HIS A 154 -16.13 -9.70 3.30
CA HIS A 154 -14.79 -9.77 2.74
C HIS A 154 -13.72 -9.83 3.83
N PHE A 155 -13.79 -8.96 4.85
CA PHE A 155 -12.84 -8.96 5.97
C PHE A 155 -12.85 -10.28 6.74
N GLU A 156 -14.02 -10.81 7.07
CA GLU A 156 -14.16 -12.08 7.81
C GLU A 156 -13.77 -13.32 6.98
N SER A 157 -13.70 -13.21 5.65
CA SER A 157 -13.22 -14.31 4.79
C SER A 157 -11.75 -14.67 5.06
N PHE A 158 -10.95 -13.74 5.57
CA PHE A 158 -9.54 -13.98 5.91
C PHE A 158 -9.19 -13.68 7.37
N PHE A 159 -9.95 -12.85 8.10
CA PHE A 159 -9.59 -12.38 9.45
C PHE A 159 -9.34 -13.52 10.45
N HIS A 160 -10.13 -14.58 10.36
CA HIS A 160 -10.01 -15.75 11.23
C HIS A 160 -9.09 -16.85 10.70
N ASN A 161 -8.45 -16.63 9.55
CA ASN A 161 -7.63 -17.62 8.87
C ASN A 161 -6.15 -17.41 9.22
N GLU A 162 -5.56 -18.33 9.99
CA GLU A 162 -4.17 -18.25 10.40
C GLU A 162 -3.19 -18.40 9.22
N ASP A 163 -3.50 -19.25 8.22
CA ASP A 163 -2.64 -19.41 7.04
C ASP A 163 -2.54 -18.11 6.23
N TYR A 164 -3.65 -17.37 6.08
CA TYR A 164 -3.63 -16.04 5.48
C TYR A 164 -2.64 -15.12 6.20
N TRP A 165 -2.75 -15.03 7.53
CA TRP A 165 -1.90 -14.13 8.31
C TRP A 165 -0.44 -14.57 8.35
N ILE A 166 -0.17 -15.88 8.41
CA ILE A 166 1.20 -16.40 8.29
C ILE A 166 1.84 -15.89 7.00
N ARG A 167 1.19 -16.12 5.86
CA ARG A 167 1.73 -15.73 4.55
C ARG A 167 1.83 -14.21 4.39
N TYR A 168 0.81 -13.49 4.84
CA TYR A 168 0.76 -12.02 4.73
C TYR A 168 1.86 -11.36 5.56
N LEU A 169 2.02 -11.77 6.81
CA LEU A 169 3.03 -11.20 7.71
C LEU A 169 4.46 -11.65 7.35
N ASP A 170 4.64 -12.87 6.87
CA ASP A 170 5.90 -13.35 6.30
C ASP A 170 6.31 -12.48 5.10
N MET A 171 5.37 -12.15 4.23
CA MET A 171 5.60 -11.26 3.09
C MET A 171 6.02 -9.86 3.56
N LEU A 172 5.38 -9.29 4.58
CA LEU A 172 5.76 -7.99 5.15
C LEU A 172 7.17 -8.01 5.74
N ALA A 173 7.48 -8.99 6.59
CA ALA A 173 8.80 -9.14 7.21
C ALA A 173 9.90 -9.32 6.17
N ARG A 174 9.71 -10.20 5.16
CA ARG A 174 10.64 -10.44 4.06
C ARG A 174 10.93 -9.17 3.27
N ASN A 175 9.93 -8.31 3.11
CA ASN A 175 10.08 -7.03 2.41
C ASN A 175 10.47 -5.86 3.35
N ARG A 176 10.81 -6.15 4.62
CA ARG A 176 11.33 -5.17 5.57
C ARG A 176 10.34 -4.06 5.97
N PHE A 177 9.03 -4.32 5.89
CA PHE A 177 8.07 -3.54 6.64
C PHE A 177 8.27 -3.83 8.13
N ASN A 178 8.02 -2.83 8.98
CA ASN A 178 8.17 -2.98 10.42
C ASN A 178 6.92 -2.61 11.21
N THR A 179 5.84 -2.23 10.53
CA THR A 179 4.54 -1.92 11.15
C THR A 179 3.40 -2.43 10.28
N PHE A 180 2.46 -3.10 10.91
CA PHE A 180 1.19 -3.48 10.31
C PHE A 180 0.05 -2.71 10.96
N ALA A 181 -0.80 -2.05 10.17
CA ALA A 181 -1.94 -1.27 10.64
C ALA A 181 -3.27 -1.85 10.18
N LEU A 182 -4.14 -2.20 11.12
CA LEU A 182 -5.50 -2.65 10.84
C LEU A 182 -6.51 -1.57 11.21
N LEU A 183 -7.24 -1.07 10.21
CA LEU A 183 -8.11 0.10 10.36
C LEU A 183 -9.57 -0.32 10.38
N PHE A 184 -10.24 -0.09 11.52
CA PHE A 184 -11.65 -0.37 11.73
C PHE A 184 -12.53 0.87 11.56
N ALA A 185 -13.80 0.61 11.22
CA ALA A 185 -14.85 1.61 11.16
C ALA A 185 -14.53 2.75 10.20
N TYR A 186 -14.33 2.43 8.94
CA TYR A 186 -14.22 3.43 7.88
C TYR A 186 -15.60 3.93 7.46
N GLU A 187 -15.77 5.25 7.33
CA GLU A 187 -17.05 5.92 7.09
C GLU A 187 -17.89 5.36 5.94
N SER A 188 -17.21 4.90 4.89
CA SER A 188 -17.90 4.37 3.71
C SER A 188 -18.44 2.97 3.91
N SER A 189 -17.91 2.20 4.86
CA SER A 189 -18.38 0.86 5.18
C SER A 189 -19.67 0.91 5.99
N GLY A 190 -19.75 1.81 6.95
CA GLY A 190 -20.88 2.00 7.84
C GLY A 190 -21.15 0.87 8.81
N TYR A 191 -20.28 -0.12 8.91
CA TYR A 191 -20.36 -1.19 9.91
C TYR A 191 -19.31 -0.97 11.01
N PHE A 192 -19.59 -1.49 12.22
CA PHE A 192 -18.71 -1.39 13.38
C PHE A 192 -18.16 0.02 13.65
N ALA A 193 -19.05 0.98 13.67
CA ALA A 193 -18.74 2.38 13.96
C ALA A 193 -19.51 2.85 15.21
N PRO A 194 -18.89 2.92 16.38
CA PRO A 194 -17.49 2.58 16.72
C PRO A 194 -17.26 1.06 16.82
N PRO A 195 -16.00 0.59 16.78
CA PRO A 195 -15.72 -0.84 16.60
C PRO A 195 -15.86 -1.70 17.88
N TYR A 196 -16.05 -1.11 19.07
CA TYR A 196 -16.05 -1.86 20.32
C TYR A 196 -17.02 -3.05 20.34
N PRO A 197 -18.29 -2.91 19.91
CA PRO A 197 -19.24 -4.01 19.93
C PRO A 197 -18.92 -5.18 19.00
N TYR A 198 -17.93 -5.02 18.13
CA TYR A 198 -17.40 -6.13 17.33
C TYR A 198 -16.62 -7.14 18.19
N PHE A 199 -16.08 -6.67 19.30
CA PHE A 199 -15.24 -7.46 20.20
C PHE A 199 -15.90 -7.78 21.54
N PHE A 200 -16.74 -6.88 22.07
CA PHE A 200 -17.42 -7.01 23.36
C PHE A 200 -18.52 -5.98 23.54
N ASP A 201 -19.47 -6.28 24.40
CA ASP A 201 -20.45 -5.31 24.87
C ASP A 201 -19.89 -4.54 26.07
N VAL A 202 -20.38 -3.30 26.28
CA VAL A 202 -20.04 -2.47 27.45
C VAL A 202 -21.21 -2.53 28.42
N ASP A 203 -21.06 -3.18 29.57
CA ASP A 203 -22.13 -3.49 30.52
C ASP A 203 -22.94 -2.27 30.98
N SER A 204 -22.28 -1.10 31.09
CA SER A 204 -22.93 0.17 31.45
C SER A 204 -23.76 0.78 30.31
N PHE A 205 -23.71 0.23 29.10
CA PHE A 205 -24.42 0.70 27.91
C PHE A 205 -25.11 -0.46 27.18
N PRO A 206 -26.09 -1.13 27.82
CA PRO A 206 -26.72 -2.33 27.27
C PRO A 206 -27.49 -2.09 25.96
N ASP A 207 -27.88 -0.85 25.68
CA ASP A 207 -28.54 -0.48 24.43
C ASP A 207 -27.60 -0.33 23.24
N VAL A 208 -26.28 -0.33 23.48
CA VAL A 208 -25.28 -0.26 22.42
C VAL A 208 -24.89 -1.67 22.00
N HIS A 209 -25.29 -2.04 20.80
CA HIS A 209 -25.05 -3.39 20.26
C HIS A 209 -24.99 -3.39 18.72
N VAL A 210 -24.54 -4.51 18.17
CA VAL A 210 -24.64 -4.81 16.74
C VAL A 210 -25.67 -5.91 16.52
N THR A 211 -26.74 -5.62 15.78
CA THR A 211 -27.78 -6.60 15.46
C THR A 211 -27.18 -7.74 14.63
N GLY A 212 -27.37 -8.97 15.10
CA GLY A 212 -26.88 -10.19 14.45
C GLY A 212 -25.53 -10.67 14.94
N LEU A 213 -24.84 -9.92 15.79
CA LEU A 213 -23.59 -10.33 16.42
C LEU A 213 -23.87 -10.95 17.80
N THR A 214 -23.35 -12.16 18.04
CA THR A 214 -23.51 -12.85 19.32
C THR A 214 -22.29 -12.68 20.21
N PRO A 215 -22.41 -12.86 21.54
CA PRO A 215 -21.25 -12.85 22.44
C PRO A 215 -20.17 -13.87 22.09
N GLU A 216 -20.55 -14.95 21.43
CA GLU A 216 -19.60 -15.97 20.94
C GLU A 216 -18.81 -15.44 19.76
N HIS A 217 -19.45 -14.78 18.80
CA HIS A 217 -18.77 -14.10 17.71
C HIS A 217 -17.83 -13.01 18.23
N GLN A 218 -18.26 -12.21 19.21
CA GLN A 218 -17.43 -11.17 19.82
C GLN A 218 -16.16 -11.77 20.45
N ARG A 219 -16.29 -12.84 21.25
CA ARG A 219 -15.12 -13.54 21.80
C ARG A 219 -14.18 -14.05 20.70
N ARG A 220 -14.72 -14.73 19.69
CA ARG A 220 -13.93 -15.18 18.54
C ARG A 220 -13.18 -14.04 17.85
N ASN A 221 -13.83 -12.90 17.67
CA ASN A 221 -13.23 -11.73 17.03
C ASN A 221 -12.09 -11.15 17.87
N LEU A 222 -12.29 -11.05 19.18
CA LEU A 222 -11.26 -10.57 20.12
C LEU A 222 -10.07 -11.54 20.18
N ASP A 223 -10.33 -12.84 20.25
CA ASP A 223 -9.30 -13.89 20.25
C ASP A 223 -8.49 -13.85 18.95
N SER A 224 -9.16 -13.64 17.80
CA SER A 224 -8.50 -13.53 16.52
C SER A 224 -7.62 -12.27 16.43
N LEU A 225 -8.09 -11.15 16.99
CA LEU A 225 -7.29 -9.92 17.06
C LEU A 225 -6.04 -10.10 17.93
N ASN A 226 -6.17 -10.70 19.11
CA ASN A 226 -5.04 -10.96 19.99
C ASN A 226 -4.03 -11.95 19.37
N ARG A 227 -4.51 -13.00 18.69
CA ARG A 227 -3.63 -13.89 17.92
C ARG A 227 -2.91 -13.16 16.80
N LEU A 228 -3.61 -12.32 16.04
CA LEU A 228 -2.99 -11.52 14.99
C LEU A 228 -1.88 -10.63 15.55
N ILE A 229 -2.12 -9.93 16.67
CA ILE A 229 -1.11 -9.10 17.32
C ILE A 229 0.13 -9.93 17.71
N ALA A 230 -0.09 -11.11 18.31
CA ALA A 230 1.02 -12.02 18.64
C ALA A 230 1.81 -12.44 17.40
N MET A 231 1.12 -12.82 16.31
CA MET A 231 1.75 -13.21 15.04
C MET A 231 2.53 -12.04 14.38
N VAL A 232 2.06 -10.80 14.54
CA VAL A 232 2.76 -9.57 14.11
C VAL A 232 4.07 -9.42 14.87
N HIS A 233 4.02 -9.54 16.21
CA HIS A 233 5.20 -9.44 17.06
C HIS A 233 6.19 -10.58 16.84
N ASP A 234 5.72 -11.80 16.58
CA ASP A 234 6.58 -12.96 16.26
C ASP A 234 7.43 -12.72 15.00
N ARG A 235 7.04 -11.79 14.16
CA ARG A 235 7.77 -11.37 12.95
C ARG A 235 8.48 -10.03 13.11
N GLY A 236 8.62 -9.56 14.34
CA GLY A 236 9.30 -8.31 14.67
C GLY A 236 8.57 -7.05 14.15
N LEU A 237 7.29 -7.14 13.78
CA LEU A 237 6.50 -6.00 13.37
C LEU A 237 5.81 -5.34 14.58
N ASN A 238 5.53 -4.05 14.49
CA ASN A 238 4.63 -3.35 15.41
C ASN A 238 3.20 -3.42 14.90
N PHE A 239 2.23 -3.38 15.80
CA PHE A 239 0.81 -3.39 15.46
C PHE A 239 0.14 -2.04 15.75
N THR A 240 -0.53 -1.46 14.76
CA THR A 240 -1.34 -0.25 14.91
C THR A 240 -2.82 -0.58 14.72
N LEU A 241 -3.65 -0.29 15.73
CA LEU A 241 -5.10 -0.38 15.60
C LEU A 241 -5.67 0.98 15.20
N GLY A 242 -6.39 1.03 14.08
CA GLY A 242 -7.08 2.24 13.65
C GLY A 242 -8.55 2.23 14.05
N ILE A 243 -9.00 3.28 14.76
CA ILE A 243 -10.40 3.55 15.05
C ILE A 243 -10.78 4.86 14.38
N TRP A 244 -11.50 4.76 13.27
CA TRP A 244 -11.75 5.93 12.44
C TRP A 244 -13.13 6.55 12.62
N ASP A 245 -14.11 5.79 13.04
CA ASP A 245 -15.46 6.28 13.28
C ASP A 245 -15.86 6.02 14.74
N HIS A 246 -16.39 7.04 15.39
CA HIS A 246 -16.69 7.03 16.82
C HIS A 246 -18.20 6.95 17.11
N ILE A 247 -19.00 7.34 16.12
CA ILE A 247 -20.46 7.23 16.17
C ILE A 247 -20.96 7.04 14.74
N TYR A 248 -21.86 6.08 14.55
CA TYR A 248 -22.48 5.86 13.26
C TYR A 248 -23.55 6.94 12.99
N ARG A 249 -23.32 7.77 11.98
CA ARG A 249 -24.27 8.79 11.50
C ARG A 249 -24.63 8.63 10.02
N GLY A 250 -24.34 7.50 9.42
CA GLY A 250 -24.36 7.32 7.97
C GLY A 250 -23.08 7.84 7.33
N GLY A 251 -22.45 7.07 6.47
CA GLY A 251 -21.27 7.52 5.74
C GLY A 251 -21.58 8.70 4.83
N VAL A 252 -20.64 9.60 4.66
CA VAL A 252 -20.72 10.77 3.76
C VAL A 252 -21.23 10.40 2.36
N GLN A 253 -21.11 9.14 1.98
CA GLN A 253 -21.37 8.67 0.64
C GLN A 253 -22.60 7.84 0.45
N SER A 254 -23.04 7.16 1.49
CA SER A 254 -24.21 6.29 1.39
C SER A 254 -25.49 6.92 1.90
N GLY A 255 -25.46 8.11 2.55
CA GLY A 255 -26.59 8.78 3.15
C GLY A 255 -27.41 7.88 4.10
N PRO A 256 -28.00 8.38 5.16
CA PRO A 256 -28.75 7.57 6.12
C PRO A 256 -29.97 6.88 5.52
N ASP A 257 -30.54 7.43 4.43
CA ASP A 257 -31.91 7.12 3.99
C ASP A 257 -32.02 6.09 2.85
N GLN A 258 -30.92 5.47 2.43
CA GLN A 258 -30.94 4.67 1.21
C GLN A 258 -30.33 3.26 1.34
N ARG A 259 -30.12 2.77 2.56
CA ARG A 259 -29.58 1.42 2.75
C ARG A 259 -30.69 0.39 2.92
N SER A 260 -30.47 -0.79 2.31
CA SER A 260 -31.35 -1.94 2.51
C SER A 260 -31.44 -2.31 4.01
N GLU A 261 -32.51 -2.97 4.42
CA GLU A 261 -32.62 -3.50 5.79
C GLU A 261 -31.45 -4.44 6.15
N GLY A 262 -30.88 -5.17 5.17
CA GLY A 262 -29.69 -6.00 5.34
C GLY A 262 -28.47 -5.19 5.76
N ALA A 263 -28.29 -3.98 5.23
CA ALA A 263 -27.18 -3.10 5.62
C ALA A 263 -27.32 -2.55 7.06
N LEU A 264 -28.52 -2.54 7.66
CA LEU A 264 -28.72 -2.18 9.06
C LEU A 264 -28.30 -3.28 10.02
N ARG A 265 -28.32 -4.52 9.59
CA ARG A 265 -28.05 -5.70 10.43
C ARG A 265 -26.67 -5.70 11.09
N TRP A 266 -25.67 -5.13 10.45
CA TRP A 266 -24.27 -5.18 10.90
C TRP A 266 -23.76 -3.82 11.39
N ARG A 267 -24.65 -2.95 11.87
CA ARG A 267 -24.29 -1.64 12.39
C ARG A 267 -24.37 -1.58 13.89
N VAL A 268 -23.57 -0.70 14.45
CA VAL A 268 -23.69 -0.31 15.85
C VAL A 268 -24.92 0.57 16.01
N SER A 269 -25.81 0.21 16.89
CA SER A 269 -26.96 0.99 17.35
C SER A 269 -26.78 1.41 18.79
N GLY A 270 -27.57 2.40 19.23
CA GLY A 270 -27.59 2.86 20.62
C GLY A 270 -26.57 3.94 20.98
N VAL A 271 -25.57 4.25 20.13
CA VAL A 271 -24.68 5.40 20.35
C VAL A 271 -25.35 6.67 19.85
N THR A 272 -25.53 7.64 20.76
CA THR A 272 -26.18 8.93 20.51
C THR A 272 -25.24 10.09 20.87
N ALA A 273 -25.64 11.33 20.57
CA ALA A 273 -24.88 12.50 20.98
C ALA A 273 -24.78 12.61 22.53
N ASP A 274 -25.79 12.13 23.24
CA ASP A 274 -25.86 12.25 24.71
C ASP A 274 -24.94 11.25 25.43
N ASN A 275 -24.73 10.05 24.86
CA ASN A 275 -23.88 9.02 25.46
C ASN A 275 -22.53 8.86 24.77
N LEU A 276 -22.25 9.63 23.70
CA LEU A 276 -21.06 9.51 22.86
C LEU A 276 -19.74 9.45 23.65
N VAL A 277 -19.54 10.42 24.54
CA VAL A 277 -18.30 10.57 25.29
C VAL A 277 -18.14 9.41 26.27
N GLU A 278 -19.13 9.18 27.12
CA GLU A 278 -19.04 8.17 28.19
C GLU A 278 -18.98 6.74 27.62
N TYR A 279 -19.71 6.48 26.53
CA TYR A 279 -19.61 5.18 25.85
C TYR A 279 -18.21 4.94 25.26
N ASN A 280 -17.67 5.92 24.53
CA ASN A 280 -16.33 5.77 23.96
C ASN A 280 -15.23 5.69 25.03
N LYS A 281 -15.39 6.37 26.17
CA LYS A 281 -14.51 6.20 27.34
C LYS A 281 -14.52 4.75 27.83
N ALA A 282 -15.68 4.22 28.14
CA ALA A 282 -15.82 2.87 28.64
C ALA A 282 -15.34 1.82 27.62
N GLY A 283 -15.70 2.01 26.34
CA GLY A 283 -15.30 1.13 25.25
C GLY A 283 -13.79 1.13 25.01
N LEU A 284 -13.16 2.30 24.95
CA LEU A 284 -11.70 2.42 24.77
C LEU A 284 -10.95 1.84 25.97
N THR A 285 -11.36 2.18 27.20
CA THR A 285 -10.74 1.61 28.40
C THR A 285 -10.79 0.08 28.39
N ARG A 286 -11.95 -0.51 28.09
CA ARG A 286 -12.10 -1.96 27.98
C ARG A 286 -11.24 -2.54 26.86
N LEU A 287 -11.17 -1.86 25.72
CA LEU A 287 -10.34 -2.29 24.58
C LEU A 287 -8.86 -2.36 24.94
N LEU A 288 -8.32 -1.29 25.55
CA LEU A 288 -6.91 -1.26 25.96
C LEU A 288 -6.55 -2.37 26.95
N HIS A 289 -7.47 -2.74 27.85
CA HIS A 289 -7.27 -3.88 28.74
C HIS A 289 -7.41 -5.25 28.02
N ALA A 290 -8.26 -5.33 26.99
CA ALA A 290 -8.51 -6.58 26.26
C ALA A 290 -7.41 -6.90 25.22
N ILE A 291 -6.63 -5.90 24.77
CA ILE A 291 -5.51 -6.03 23.85
C ILE A 291 -4.22 -5.42 24.44
N PRO A 292 -3.60 -6.06 25.43
CA PRO A 292 -2.53 -5.45 26.24
C PRO A 292 -1.22 -5.21 25.46
N ASN A 293 -1.06 -5.79 24.29
CA ASN A 293 0.17 -5.71 23.47
C ASN A 293 0.01 -4.77 22.28
N LEU A 294 -0.78 -3.71 22.40
CA LEU A 294 -0.96 -2.72 21.36
C LEU A 294 0.22 -1.73 21.33
N ASP A 295 0.86 -1.53 20.17
CA ASP A 295 1.98 -0.59 20.02
C ASP A 295 1.52 0.83 19.70
N ALA A 296 0.47 0.96 18.89
CA ALA A 296 -0.08 2.24 18.50
C ALA A 296 -1.58 2.21 18.24
N ILE A 297 -2.22 3.35 18.45
CA ILE A 297 -3.63 3.55 18.11
C ILE A 297 -3.77 4.76 17.18
N GLN A 298 -4.55 4.61 16.12
CA GLN A 298 -4.76 5.66 15.13
C GLN A 298 -6.22 6.12 15.11
N PHE A 299 -6.45 7.42 15.22
CA PHE A 299 -7.79 7.99 15.20
C PHE A 299 -8.03 8.98 14.05
N ARG A 300 -9.30 9.05 13.61
CA ARG A 300 -9.84 10.20 12.86
C ARG A 300 -10.61 11.13 13.79
N MET A 301 -10.54 12.44 13.54
CA MET A 301 -10.95 13.46 14.50
C MET A 301 -11.81 14.56 13.86
N HIS A 302 -12.81 14.20 13.03
CA HIS A 302 -13.62 15.19 12.31
C HIS A 302 -15.05 14.69 12.03
N GLY A 303 -15.84 15.49 11.31
CA GLY A 303 -17.25 15.20 11.04
C GLY A 303 -17.54 13.89 10.33
N GLU A 304 -16.60 13.41 9.49
CA GLU A 304 -16.76 12.11 8.80
C GLU A 304 -16.60 10.91 9.75
N SER A 305 -15.94 11.09 10.89
CA SER A 305 -15.86 10.07 11.94
C SER A 305 -17.05 10.09 12.91
N GLY A 306 -18.08 10.83 12.59
CA GLY A 306 -19.32 10.95 13.37
C GLY A 306 -19.34 12.08 14.39
N LEU A 307 -18.24 12.83 14.55
CA LEU A 307 -18.14 13.93 15.52
C LEU A 307 -18.58 15.25 14.90
N LYS A 308 -19.49 15.98 15.56
CA LYS A 308 -19.78 17.35 15.22
C LYS A 308 -18.69 18.28 15.75
N LYS A 309 -18.62 19.48 15.14
CA LYS A 309 -17.56 20.45 15.46
C LYS A 309 -17.58 20.91 16.92
N ASP A 310 -18.75 21.01 17.51
CA ASP A 310 -18.97 21.38 18.91
C ASP A 310 -18.72 20.24 19.90
N GLU A 311 -18.82 18.99 19.47
CA GLU A 311 -18.52 17.79 20.28
C GLU A 311 -17.02 17.49 20.38
N MET A 312 -16.22 17.91 19.39
CA MET A 312 -14.84 17.48 19.23
C MET A 312 -13.96 17.77 20.45
N ALA A 313 -14.02 18.97 21.02
CA ALA A 313 -13.12 19.34 22.10
C ALA A 313 -13.31 18.44 23.34
N THR A 314 -14.54 18.29 23.79
CA THR A 314 -14.90 17.45 24.96
C THR A 314 -14.59 15.98 24.68
N PHE A 315 -14.92 15.50 23.49
CA PHE A 315 -14.64 14.11 23.12
C PHE A 315 -13.14 13.80 23.20
N TRP A 316 -12.29 14.61 22.55
CA TRP A 316 -10.85 14.36 22.51
C TRP A 316 -10.15 14.62 23.83
N GLU A 317 -10.63 15.55 24.63
CA GLU A 317 -10.12 15.73 25.99
C GLU A 317 -10.24 14.45 26.81
N ASN A 318 -11.41 13.81 26.75
CA ASN A 318 -11.67 12.55 27.46
C ASN A 318 -10.88 11.37 26.88
N ILE A 319 -10.71 11.29 25.56
CA ILE A 319 -9.88 10.25 24.93
C ILE A 319 -8.43 10.39 25.35
N TYR A 320 -7.88 11.62 25.40
CA TYR A 320 -6.52 11.85 25.87
C TYR A 320 -6.33 11.50 27.35
N ASP A 321 -7.33 11.73 28.19
CA ASP A 321 -7.27 11.31 29.58
C ASP A 321 -7.19 9.81 29.73
N ILE A 322 -7.96 9.05 28.95
CA ILE A 322 -7.87 7.58 28.90
C ILE A 322 -6.52 7.12 28.39
N MET A 323 -6.02 7.71 27.31
CA MET A 323 -4.70 7.35 26.79
C MET A 323 -3.59 7.61 27.83
N LYS A 324 -3.70 8.67 28.60
CA LYS A 324 -2.77 8.96 29.69
C LYS A 324 -2.89 7.97 30.86
N GLU A 325 -4.09 7.54 31.18
CA GLU A 325 -4.36 6.65 32.33
C GLU A 325 -4.12 5.18 32.01
N HIS A 326 -4.47 4.73 30.80
CA HIS A 326 -4.51 3.32 30.40
C HIS A 326 -3.67 2.98 29.17
N GLY A 327 -3.10 3.97 28.50
CA GLY A 327 -2.35 3.83 27.24
C GLY A 327 -0.85 4.05 27.38
N GLU A 328 -0.25 3.80 28.56
CA GLU A 328 1.20 3.96 28.76
C GLU A 328 1.99 3.11 27.76
N GLY A 329 2.93 3.75 27.04
CA GLY A 329 3.72 3.09 25.99
C GLY A 329 3.03 2.96 24.64
N ILE A 330 1.74 3.28 24.53
CA ILE A 330 0.99 3.23 23.27
C ILE A 330 1.11 4.57 22.55
N ARG A 331 1.65 4.57 21.33
CA ARG A 331 1.72 5.77 20.49
C ARG A 331 0.33 6.17 20.01
N PHE A 332 0.07 7.47 20.01
CA PHE A 332 -1.19 8.04 19.53
C PHE A 332 -1.02 8.69 18.15
N ASP A 333 -1.58 8.09 17.12
CA ASP A 333 -1.55 8.61 15.76
C ASP A 333 -2.86 9.34 15.44
N ALA A 334 -2.77 10.59 15.01
CA ALA A 334 -3.93 11.40 14.65
C ALA A 334 -3.91 11.80 13.18
N ARG A 335 -5.02 11.61 12.48
CA ARG A 335 -5.14 12.10 11.11
C ARG A 335 -5.33 13.61 11.05
N ALA A 336 -4.55 14.28 10.19
CA ALA A 336 -4.54 15.74 10.06
C ALA A 336 -5.87 16.34 9.58
N LYS A 337 -6.65 15.60 8.78
CA LYS A 337 -7.91 16.09 8.18
C LYS A 337 -8.89 16.58 9.24
N GLY A 338 -9.28 17.85 9.14
CA GLY A 338 -10.24 18.48 10.07
C GLY A 338 -9.77 18.56 11.51
N PHE A 339 -8.45 18.39 11.76
CA PHE A 339 -7.85 18.36 13.09
C PHE A 339 -7.22 19.71 13.42
N PRO A 340 -7.83 20.55 14.26
CA PRO A 340 -7.32 21.88 14.56
C PRO A 340 -6.15 21.85 15.56
N ASP A 341 -5.28 22.85 15.49
CA ASP A 341 -4.09 22.99 16.35
C ASP A 341 -4.40 22.89 17.83
N ARG A 342 -5.53 23.42 18.27
CA ARG A 342 -5.95 23.37 19.68
C ARG A 342 -6.03 21.93 20.23
N LEU A 343 -6.36 20.95 19.40
CA LEU A 343 -6.42 19.54 19.82
C LEU A 343 -5.02 18.92 19.84
N ILE A 344 -4.13 19.36 18.96
CA ILE A 344 -2.70 18.98 19.02
C ILE A 344 -2.09 19.54 20.29
N ASP A 345 -2.27 20.84 20.55
CA ASP A 345 -1.73 21.49 21.75
C ASP A 345 -2.29 20.87 23.04
N MET A 346 -3.56 20.48 23.06
CA MET A 346 -4.17 19.77 24.18
C MET A 346 -3.49 18.42 24.44
N ALA A 347 -3.24 17.63 23.40
CA ALA A 347 -2.55 16.35 23.52
C ALA A 347 -1.13 16.54 24.07
N LEU A 348 -0.38 17.50 23.54
CA LEU A 348 0.98 17.81 23.98
C LEU A 348 1.01 18.30 25.43
N GLN A 349 0.06 19.15 25.85
CA GLN A 349 -0.07 19.62 27.23
C GLN A 349 -0.37 18.49 28.22
N LYS A 350 -1.12 17.47 27.78
CA LYS A 350 -1.42 16.26 28.57
C LYS A 350 -0.26 15.26 28.58
N GLY A 351 0.79 15.50 27.77
CA GLY A 351 1.96 14.61 27.66
C GLY A 351 1.70 13.37 26.80
N ILE A 352 0.73 13.43 25.90
CA ILE A 352 0.47 12.35 24.93
C ILE A 352 1.56 12.38 23.86
N ASP A 353 2.15 11.22 23.58
CA ASP A 353 3.05 11.02 22.43
C ASP A 353 2.22 11.01 21.14
N ILE A 354 1.95 12.20 20.61
CA ILE A 354 1.11 12.38 19.43
C ILE A 354 1.94 12.51 18.15
N ARG A 355 1.56 11.74 17.14
CA ARG A 355 2.09 11.85 15.79
C ARG A 355 0.98 12.23 14.81
N ILE A 356 1.26 13.14 13.89
CA ILE A 356 0.28 13.64 12.93
C ILE A 356 0.43 12.92 11.58
N CYS A 357 -0.60 12.18 11.22
CA CYS A 357 -0.65 11.43 9.97
C CYS A 357 -1.34 12.24 8.88
N THR A 358 -0.62 12.57 7.81
CA THR A 358 -1.16 13.31 6.68
C THR A 358 -0.90 12.59 5.36
N LYS A 359 -1.63 12.99 4.32
CA LYS A 359 -1.50 12.39 3.00
C LYS A 359 -0.26 12.91 2.29
N TYR A 360 0.52 11.98 1.72
CA TYR A 360 1.70 12.32 0.92
C TYR A 360 1.31 13.05 -0.37
N TRP A 361 0.32 12.52 -1.06
CA TRP A 361 -0.21 13.09 -2.30
C TRP A 361 -1.73 13.03 -2.29
N MET A 362 -2.40 13.95 -1.65
CA MET A 362 -3.86 14.00 -1.57
C MET A 362 -4.49 12.60 -1.28
N GLU A 363 -5.49 12.20 -2.08
CA GLU A 363 -6.17 10.92 -1.97
C GLU A 363 -5.59 9.84 -2.90
N GLN A 364 -4.57 10.17 -3.70
CA GLN A 364 -4.13 9.31 -4.78
C GLN A 364 -2.61 9.33 -4.94
N MET A 365 -2.08 8.30 -5.57
CA MET A 365 -0.65 8.20 -5.84
C MET A 365 -0.31 9.03 -7.10
N GLY A 366 0.09 10.28 -6.89
CA GLY A 366 0.64 11.14 -7.93
C GLY A 366 2.13 10.90 -8.18
N LEU A 367 2.89 11.94 -8.50
CA LEU A 367 4.33 11.84 -8.73
C LEU A 367 5.10 11.66 -7.41
N PRO A 368 6.33 11.10 -7.42
CA PRO A 368 7.08 10.73 -6.22
C PRO A 368 7.78 11.91 -5.54
N PHE A 369 7.13 13.07 -5.47
CA PHE A 369 7.64 14.27 -4.81
C PHE A 369 6.56 14.88 -3.94
N HIS A 370 6.95 15.52 -2.84
CA HIS A 370 6.03 16.33 -2.08
C HIS A 370 5.56 17.50 -2.95
N PRO A 371 4.26 17.64 -3.24
CA PRO A 371 3.77 18.84 -3.88
C PRO A 371 3.86 19.98 -2.87
N THR A 372 4.62 21.01 -3.19
CA THR A 372 4.71 22.24 -2.37
C THR A 372 3.44 23.05 -2.45
N HIS A 373 2.66 22.83 -3.49
CA HIS A 373 1.36 23.44 -3.70
C HIS A 373 0.48 22.44 -4.45
N THR A 374 -0.66 22.14 -3.88
CA THR A 374 -1.69 21.34 -4.51
C THR A 374 -2.84 22.23 -4.97
N HIS A 375 -3.86 21.64 -5.58
CA HIS A 375 -5.06 22.35 -5.96
C HIS A 375 -5.62 23.17 -4.78
N PRO A 376 -6.00 24.46 -4.96
CA PRO A 376 -6.45 25.34 -3.87
C PRO A 376 -7.57 24.76 -3.00
N SER A 377 -8.47 23.96 -3.57
CA SER A 377 -9.52 23.28 -2.81
C SER A 377 -9.00 22.25 -1.80
N ASN A 378 -7.73 21.84 -1.91
CA ASN A 378 -7.12 20.87 -1.00
C ASN A 378 -6.60 21.51 0.29
N GLN A 379 -6.37 22.81 0.30
CA GLN A 379 -5.79 23.51 1.43
C GLN A 379 -6.79 23.81 2.55
N LYS A 380 -8.08 23.71 2.25
CA LYS A 380 -9.12 24.00 3.22
C LYS A 380 -9.28 22.84 4.22
N ASP A 381 -9.30 23.15 5.50
CA ASP A 381 -9.55 22.23 6.63
C ASP A 381 -8.59 21.02 6.72
N ARG A 382 -7.39 21.10 6.12
CA ARG A 382 -6.42 20.00 6.07
C ARG A 382 -6.99 18.71 5.46
N ARG A 383 -8.05 18.85 4.66
CA ARG A 383 -8.71 17.67 4.09
C ARG A 383 -7.76 16.89 3.19
N HIS A 384 -7.02 17.59 2.39
CA HIS A 384 -6.11 17.02 1.41
C HIS A 384 -4.85 17.87 1.24
N GLY A 385 -4.89 19.09 1.71
CA GLY A 385 -3.76 19.96 1.86
C GLY A 385 -3.15 19.76 3.24
N TYR A 386 -1.87 20.01 3.33
CA TYR A 386 -1.07 19.90 4.54
C TYR A 386 0.01 20.99 4.59
N ALA A 387 -0.08 21.98 3.73
CA ALA A 387 0.97 23.00 3.58
C ALA A 387 1.23 23.76 4.88
N ASP A 388 0.21 23.99 5.70
CA ASP A 388 0.33 24.60 7.02
C ASP A 388 1.03 23.72 8.05
N LEU A 389 1.08 22.40 7.82
CA LEU A 389 1.83 21.45 8.64
C LEU A 389 3.30 21.35 8.23
N LEU A 390 3.66 21.85 7.02
CA LEU A 390 5.02 21.82 6.49
C LEU A 390 5.82 23.02 7.01
N SER A 391 6.10 23.04 8.29
CA SER A 391 6.80 24.15 8.95
C SER A 391 7.84 23.65 9.95
N TYR A 392 8.84 24.46 10.22
CA TYR A 392 9.84 24.22 11.25
C TYR A 392 9.86 25.39 12.26
N PRO A 393 10.12 25.12 13.56
CA PRO A 393 10.25 23.79 14.17
C PRO A 393 8.89 23.10 14.32
N GLN A 394 8.88 21.77 14.23
CA GLN A 394 7.71 20.96 14.51
C GLN A 394 7.58 20.68 16.02
N LYS A 395 6.33 20.63 16.48
CA LYS A 395 6.00 20.25 17.87
C LYS A 395 5.71 18.75 18.02
N TYR A 396 5.59 18.04 16.92
CA TYR A 396 5.17 16.65 16.80
C TYR A 396 5.86 16.00 15.61
N LYS A 397 5.86 14.68 15.54
CA LYS A 397 6.37 13.94 14.39
C LYS A 397 5.31 13.85 13.30
N MET A 398 5.76 13.92 12.05
CA MET A 398 4.92 13.72 10.87
C MET A 398 4.99 12.28 10.41
N HIS A 399 3.85 11.74 9.96
CA HIS A 399 3.75 10.42 9.33
C HIS A 399 3.07 10.55 7.98
N TRP A 400 3.76 10.12 6.94
CA TRP A 400 3.31 10.30 5.57
C TRP A 400 2.48 9.12 5.11
N ARG A 401 1.24 9.38 4.77
CA ARG A 401 0.35 8.36 4.25
C ARG A 401 0.26 8.42 2.74
N LEU A 402 0.73 7.40 2.05
CA LEU A 402 0.48 7.22 0.64
C LEU A 402 -0.85 6.50 0.45
N TRP A 403 -1.88 7.28 0.18
CA TRP A 403 -3.23 6.78 -0.03
C TRP A 403 -3.36 6.09 -1.40
N ASN A 404 -2.73 4.93 -1.52
CA ASN A 404 -2.84 4.15 -2.75
C ASN A 404 -4.26 3.65 -2.99
N GLY A 405 -4.97 3.35 -1.91
CA GLY A 405 -6.36 2.93 -1.95
C GLY A 405 -7.33 3.98 -2.48
N GLY A 406 -6.96 5.27 -2.44
CA GLY A 406 -7.74 6.30 -3.14
C GLY A 406 -7.85 6.04 -4.62
N THR A 407 -6.86 5.35 -5.16
CA THR A 407 -6.84 4.88 -6.53
C THR A 407 -7.33 3.45 -6.66
N SER A 408 -7.52 2.74 -5.55
CA SER A 408 -8.03 1.35 -5.57
C SER A 408 -7.33 0.50 -6.60
N ARG A 409 -6.01 0.33 -6.44
CA ARG A 409 -5.18 -0.40 -7.40
C ARG A 409 -5.75 -1.77 -7.73
N VAL A 410 -6.25 -1.92 -8.93
CA VAL A 410 -6.71 -3.19 -9.51
C VAL A 410 -5.59 -3.83 -10.32
N LEU A 411 -4.97 -3.04 -11.19
CA LEU A 411 -3.86 -3.47 -12.04
C LEU A 411 -2.55 -3.53 -11.26
N LEU A 412 -1.66 -4.39 -11.71
CA LEU A 412 -0.34 -4.56 -11.12
C LEU A 412 0.45 -3.25 -11.12
N TRP A 413 1.21 -3.04 -10.06
CA TRP A 413 2.07 -1.88 -9.92
C TRP A 413 3.33 -2.22 -9.12
N GLY A 414 4.47 -1.66 -9.53
CA GLY A 414 5.74 -1.68 -8.83
C GLY A 414 6.76 -0.87 -9.64
N ASP A 415 7.03 0.36 -9.22
CA ASP A 415 8.05 1.22 -9.81
C ASP A 415 9.15 1.48 -8.76
N PRO A 416 10.35 0.85 -8.91
CA PRO A 416 11.43 1.05 -7.96
C PRO A 416 11.92 2.50 -7.89
N ASP A 417 11.89 3.24 -9.00
CA ASP A 417 12.28 4.65 -9.01
C ASP A 417 11.30 5.51 -8.18
N TYR A 418 10.01 5.24 -8.34
CA TYR A 418 8.98 5.89 -7.52
C TYR A 418 9.18 5.60 -6.03
N ALA A 419 9.29 4.33 -5.65
CA ALA A 419 9.41 3.92 -4.25
C ALA A 419 10.68 4.47 -3.60
N ARG A 420 11.81 4.50 -4.34
CA ARG A 420 13.07 5.12 -3.88
C ARG A 420 12.90 6.59 -3.57
N ARG A 421 12.35 7.37 -4.51
CA ARG A 421 12.15 8.81 -4.35
C ARG A 421 11.14 9.14 -3.25
N PHE A 422 10.08 8.32 -3.13
CA PHE A 422 9.14 8.41 -2.04
C PHE A 422 9.86 8.23 -0.69
N ALA A 423 10.62 7.16 -0.53
CA ALA A 423 11.37 6.88 0.70
C ALA A 423 12.36 8.01 1.06
N GLN A 424 13.11 8.51 0.07
CA GLN A 424 14.05 9.62 0.26
C GLN A 424 13.40 10.93 0.72
N SER A 425 12.12 11.13 0.44
CA SER A 425 11.39 12.34 0.82
C SER A 425 10.66 12.25 2.16
N ILE A 426 10.61 11.07 2.79
CA ILE A 426 9.83 10.85 4.02
C ILE A 426 10.35 11.67 5.20
N HIS A 427 11.65 11.88 5.31
CA HIS A 427 12.28 12.61 6.41
C HIS A 427 11.98 14.12 6.41
N LEU A 428 11.43 14.67 5.32
CA LEU A 428 11.08 16.08 5.26
C LEU A 428 10.03 16.44 6.31
N TYR A 429 10.19 17.64 6.88
CA TYR A 429 9.29 18.19 7.91
C TYR A 429 9.16 17.32 9.16
N ASP A 430 10.28 16.79 9.65
CA ASP A 430 10.34 15.83 10.77
C ASP A 430 9.48 14.58 10.53
N GLY A 431 9.43 14.13 9.28
CA GLY A 431 8.80 12.87 8.90
C GLY A 431 9.56 11.69 9.46
N GLU A 432 8.88 10.84 10.22
CA GLU A 432 9.46 9.68 10.89
C GLU A 432 9.19 8.37 10.14
N GLY A 433 8.10 8.35 9.36
CA GLY A 433 7.70 7.15 8.66
C GLY A 433 6.62 7.37 7.62
N PHE A 434 6.25 6.25 7.02
CA PHE A 434 5.16 6.20 6.06
C PHE A 434 4.20 5.04 6.32
N ASP A 435 2.98 5.22 5.84
CA ASP A 435 1.95 4.20 5.75
C ASP A 435 1.48 4.09 4.29
N VAL A 436 1.61 2.92 3.71
CA VAL A 436 1.11 2.60 2.36
C VAL A 436 -0.11 1.70 2.51
N ASN A 437 -1.23 2.05 1.85
CA ASN A 437 -2.35 1.15 1.78
C ASN A 437 -2.05 -0.04 0.88
N GLU A 438 -2.58 -1.20 1.23
CA GLU A 438 -2.55 -2.35 0.33
C GLU A 438 -3.26 -2.02 -1.00
N PRO A 439 -2.91 -2.69 -2.11
CA PRO A 439 -3.74 -2.70 -3.32
C PRO A 439 -5.16 -3.19 -3.00
N LEU A 440 -6.14 -2.73 -3.76
CA LEU A 440 -7.57 -3.05 -3.55
C LEU A 440 -8.15 -2.55 -2.19
N ALA A 441 -7.55 -1.54 -1.58
CA ALA A 441 -7.94 -1.09 -0.24
C ALA A 441 -9.42 -0.65 -0.11
N THR A 442 -10.07 -0.27 -1.21
CA THR A 442 -11.48 0.17 -1.21
C THR A 442 -12.45 -0.84 -1.83
N LYS A 443 -12.01 -2.10 -1.98
CA LYS A 443 -12.91 -3.16 -2.44
C LYS A 443 -14.14 -3.29 -1.55
N MET A 444 -15.29 -3.44 -2.17
CA MET A 444 -16.61 -3.54 -1.54
C MET A 444 -17.02 -2.37 -0.63
N ALA A 445 -16.37 -1.21 -0.77
CA ALA A 445 -16.73 -0.03 0.02
C ALA A 445 -18.17 0.41 -0.28
N GLY A 446 -19.03 0.46 0.76
CA GLY A 446 -20.43 0.87 0.64
C GLY A 446 -21.39 -0.18 0.07
N HIS A 447 -20.91 -1.36 -0.27
CA HIS A 447 -21.74 -2.50 -0.65
C HIS A 447 -22.34 -3.21 0.58
N ASP A 448 -23.32 -4.07 0.35
CA ASP A 448 -23.97 -4.84 1.40
C ASP A 448 -22.98 -5.79 2.09
N HIS A 449 -23.02 -5.86 3.42
CA HIS A 449 -22.12 -6.66 4.23
C HIS A 449 -22.45 -8.16 4.27
N ASP A 450 -23.55 -8.57 3.64
CA ASP A 450 -23.97 -9.98 3.52
C ASP A 450 -23.74 -10.53 2.08
N MET A 451 -23.12 -9.75 1.19
CA MET A 451 -22.76 -10.21 -0.15
C MET A 451 -21.60 -11.21 -0.10
N GLU A 452 -21.45 -11.98 -1.18
CA GLU A 452 -20.26 -12.82 -1.36
C GLU A 452 -18.97 -11.98 -1.32
N PRO A 453 -17.85 -12.54 -0.83
CA PRO A 453 -16.57 -11.87 -0.84
C PRO A 453 -16.16 -11.39 -2.22
N PHE A 454 -15.30 -10.37 -2.25
CA PHE A 454 -14.79 -9.79 -3.49
C PHE A 454 -14.06 -10.82 -4.37
N GLU A 455 -14.36 -10.82 -5.65
CA GLU A 455 -13.70 -11.61 -6.67
C GLU A 455 -12.99 -10.68 -7.67
N LEU A 456 -11.68 -10.86 -7.84
CA LEU A 456 -10.87 -10.04 -8.75
C LEU A 456 -10.76 -10.67 -10.14
N LEU A 457 -10.27 -11.92 -10.23
CA LEU A 457 -10.10 -12.66 -11.47
C LEU A 457 -11.11 -13.78 -11.55
N ASN A 458 -11.54 -14.08 -12.78
CA ASN A 458 -12.33 -15.28 -13.02
C ASN A 458 -11.53 -16.55 -12.61
N PRO A 459 -12.19 -17.58 -12.10
CA PRO A 459 -11.51 -18.77 -11.55
C PRO A 459 -10.51 -19.44 -12.51
N GLY A 460 -10.76 -19.39 -13.83
CA GLY A 460 -9.86 -19.94 -14.85
C GLY A 460 -8.51 -19.25 -14.94
N TYR A 461 -8.42 -18.01 -14.50
CA TYR A 461 -7.22 -17.16 -14.56
C TYR A 461 -6.56 -16.95 -13.20
N ARG A 462 -7.21 -17.40 -12.10
CA ARG A 462 -6.65 -17.27 -10.75
C ARG A 462 -5.41 -18.16 -10.61
N TYR A 463 -4.30 -17.58 -10.14
CA TYR A 463 -3.02 -18.24 -9.92
C TYR A 463 -2.48 -18.07 -8.49
N TYR A 464 -3.26 -17.44 -7.61
CA TYR A 464 -2.96 -17.17 -6.20
C TYR A 464 -4.04 -17.76 -5.31
N ASP A 465 -3.69 -18.04 -4.06
CA ASP A 465 -4.65 -18.42 -3.01
C ASP A 465 -5.30 -17.18 -2.41
N TRP A 466 -4.49 -16.14 -2.17
CA TRP A 466 -4.89 -14.86 -1.59
C TRP A 466 -4.52 -13.69 -2.50
N GLU A 467 -5.41 -12.71 -2.63
CA GLU A 467 -5.24 -11.60 -3.58
C GLU A 467 -3.94 -10.81 -3.41
N PHE A 468 -3.43 -10.66 -2.18
CA PHE A 468 -2.19 -9.94 -1.93
C PHE A 468 -0.98 -10.58 -2.63
N GLU A 469 -0.97 -11.89 -2.82
CA GLU A 469 0.13 -12.62 -3.49
C GLU A 469 0.34 -12.18 -4.94
N ARG A 470 -0.73 -11.68 -5.59
CA ARG A 470 -0.66 -11.09 -6.92
C ARG A 470 0.19 -9.81 -6.94
N TYR A 471 0.16 -9.03 -5.87
CA TYR A 471 0.80 -7.71 -5.79
C TYR A 471 2.19 -7.76 -5.14
N TRP A 472 2.87 -8.90 -5.20
CA TRP A 472 4.16 -9.14 -4.57
C TRP A 472 5.19 -8.04 -4.83
N HIS A 473 5.29 -7.51 -6.06
CA HIS A 473 6.27 -6.49 -6.42
C HIS A 473 5.96 -5.12 -5.81
N PHE A 474 4.69 -4.79 -5.62
CA PHE A 474 4.26 -3.59 -4.89
C PHE A 474 4.82 -3.59 -3.46
N PHE A 475 4.63 -4.68 -2.73
CA PHE A 475 5.14 -4.81 -1.37
C PHE A 475 6.67 -4.81 -1.34
N GLN A 476 7.29 -5.48 -2.30
CA GLN A 476 8.74 -5.57 -2.40
C GLN A 476 9.39 -4.20 -2.58
N VAL A 477 8.93 -3.39 -3.53
CA VAL A 477 9.56 -2.08 -3.78
C VAL A 477 9.35 -1.09 -2.65
N PHE A 478 8.14 -1.02 -2.05
CA PHE A 478 7.91 -0.10 -0.94
C PHE A 478 8.66 -0.50 0.32
N GLY A 479 8.67 -1.76 0.67
CA GLY A 479 9.32 -2.22 1.88
C GLY A 479 10.84 -2.17 1.76
N ARG A 480 11.41 -2.78 0.71
CA ARG A 480 12.87 -2.84 0.51
C ARG A 480 13.50 -1.47 0.30
N LEU A 481 12.92 -0.64 -0.57
CA LEU A 481 13.43 0.72 -0.83
C LEU A 481 13.10 1.70 0.30
N GLY A 482 12.05 1.46 1.07
CA GLY A 482 11.80 2.17 2.32
C GLY A 482 12.85 1.89 3.38
N TYR A 483 13.35 0.65 3.44
CA TYR A 483 14.45 0.28 4.33
C TYR A 483 15.80 0.82 3.80
N ASN A 484 16.15 0.50 2.57
CA ASN A 484 17.37 0.97 1.92
C ASN A 484 17.07 1.47 0.50
N PRO A 485 17.07 2.79 0.24
CA PRO A 485 16.85 3.35 -1.10
C PRO A 485 17.87 2.88 -2.15
N GLU A 486 19.03 2.38 -1.71
CA GLU A 486 20.08 1.85 -2.57
C GLU A 486 20.01 0.32 -2.76
N THR A 487 18.86 -0.29 -2.36
CA THR A 487 18.63 -1.73 -2.59
C THR A 487 18.90 -2.08 -4.05
N PRO A 488 19.78 -3.08 -4.33
CA PRO A 488 20.13 -3.46 -5.69
C PRO A 488 18.96 -4.13 -6.42
N SER A 489 18.87 -3.92 -7.73
CA SER A 489 17.80 -4.47 -8.57
C SER A 489 17.73 -6.00 -8.57
N GLU A 490 18.84 -6.67 -8.27
CA GLU A 490 18.92 -8.12 -8.13
C GLU A 490 17.80 -8.70 -7.25
N VAL A 491 17.39 -7.99 -6.20
CA VAL A 491 16.36 -8.45 -5.27
C VAL A 491 15.02 -8.74 -5.97
N TRP A 492 14.63 -7.93 -6.95
CA TRP A 492 13.40 -8.18 -7.74
C TRP A 492 13.70 -8.87 -9.08
N GLU A 493 14.88 -8.71 -9.68
CA GLU A 493 15.27 -9.45 -10.89
C GLU A 493 15.15 -10.96 -10.67
N ARG A 494 15.67 -11.48 -9.55
CA ARG A 494 15.58 -12.90 -9.19
C ARG A 494 14.14 -13.37 -9.02
N GLU A 495 13.26 -12.54 -8.48
CA GLU A 495 11.85 -12.88 -8.33
C GLU A 495 11.13 -12.93 -9.69
N PHE A 496 11.41 -11.97 -10.59
CA PHE A 496 10.92 -12.03 -11.97
C PHE A 496 11.43 -13.27 -12.71
N GLU A 497 12.73 -13.60 -12.58
CA GLU A 497 13.32 -14.81 -13.17
C GLU A 497 12.66 -16.09 -12.68
N ARG A 498 12.41 -16.19 -11.38
CA ARG A 498 11.72 -17.33 -10.78
C ARG A 498 10.32 -17.54 -11.32
N ARG A 499 9.59 -16.46 -11.57
CA ARG A 499 8.18 -16.49 -12.02
C ARG A 499 8.02 -16.66 -13.52
N PHE A 500 8.90 -16.05 -14.31
CA PHE A 500 8.72 -15.93 -15.75
C PHE A 500 9.88 -16.55 -16.56
N GLY A 501 10.87 -17.14 -15.89
CA GLY A 501 12.06 -17.70 -16.53
C GLY A 501 13.05 -16.62 -16.96
N LYS A 502 14.33 -17.00 -17.08
CA LYS A 502 15.45 -16.09 -17.36
C LYS A 502 15.30 -15.32 -18.69
N ASP A 503 14.67 -15.92 -19.69
CA ASP A 503 14.54 -15.33 -21.03
C ASP A 503 13.46 -14.26 -21.12
N ALA A 504 12.28 -14.47 -20.50
CA ALA A 504 11.16 -13.55 -20.53
C ALA A 504 11.21 -12.48 -19.43
N ALA A 505 11.76 -12.82 -18.26
CA ALA A 505 11.77 -11.97 -17.06
C ALA A 505 12.27 -10.53 -17.28
N PRO A 506 13.37 -10.28 -18.00
CA PRO A 506 13.86 -8.90 -18.21
C PRO A 506 12.86 -8.02 -18.95
N TYR A 507 12.09 -8.59 -19.87
CA TYR A 507 11.09 -7.88 -20.65
C TYR A 507 9.81 -7.67 -19.84
N VAL A 508 9.35 -8.69 -19.11
CA VAL A 508 8.23 -8.56 -18.17
C VAL A 508 8.51 -7.47 -17.15
N MET A 509 9.66 -7.51 -16.48
CA MET A 509 10.06 -6.52 -15.49
C MET A 509 10.11 -5.11 -16.08
N LYS A 510 10.74 -4.94 -17.24
CA LYS A 510 10.84 -3.63 -17.91
C LYS A 510 9.47 -3.08 -18.28
N GLY A 511 8.59 -3.91 -18.84
CA GLY A 511 7.21 -3.54 -19.15
C GLY A 511 6.41 -3.17 -17.91
N PHE A 512 6.58 -3.92 -16.84
CA PHE A 512 5.97 -3.67 -15.55
C PHE A 512 6.38 -2.30 -14.96
N HIS A 513 7.68 -2.00 -14.95
CA HIS A 513 8.19 -0.71 -14.46
C HIS A 513 7.75 0.47 -15.34
N PHE A 514 7.69 0.31 -16.66
CA PHE A 514 7.16 1.34 -17.54
C PHE A 514 5.67 1.58 -17.31
N ALA A 515 4.86 0.52 -17.26
CA ALA A 515 3.43 0.61 -17.05
C ALA A 515 3.07 1.25 -15.69
N SER A 516 3.88 0.99 -14.66
CA SER A 516 3.68 1.57 -13.33
C SER A 516 3.80 3.09 -13.27
N LYS A 517 4.39 3.74 -14.27
CA LYS A 517 4.51 5.22 -14.36
C LYS A 517 3.25 5.90 -14.89
N ILE A 518 2.35 5.14 -15.53
CA ILE A 518 1.19 5.69 -16.24
C ILE A 518 0.20 6.33 -15.27
N LEU A 519 -0.24 5.59 -14.25
CA LEU A 519 -1.26 6.08 -13.32
C LEU A 519 -0.80 7.28 -12.50
N PRO A 520 0.42 7.31 -11.90
CA PRO A 520 0.90 8.50 -11.21
C PRO A 520 0.95 9.75 -12.10
N ARG A 521 1.31 9.58 -13.37
CA ARG A 521 1.31 10.67 -14.35
C ARG A 521 -0.10 11.13 -14.69
N ALA A 522 -1.04 10.20 -14.89
CA ALA A 522 -2.44 10.52 -15.14
C ALA A 522 -3.07 11.29 -13.97
N VAL A 523 -2.78 10.87 -12.73
CA VAL A 523 -3.21 11.59 -11.51
C VAL A 523 -2.67 13.01 -11.48
N ALA A 524 -1.38 13.20 -11.72
CA ALA A 524 -0.76 14.53 -11.66
C ALA A 524 -1.28 15.47 -12.75
N TYR A 525 -1.46 14.96 -13.96
CA TYR A 525 -1.83 15.74 -15.15
C TYR A 525 -3.32 16.04 -15.24
N SER A 526 -4.20 15.07 -15.04
CA SER A 526 -5.59 15.18 -15.47
C SER A 526 -6.63 14.82 -14.41
N TYR A 527 -6.21 14.53 -13.18
CA TYR A 527 -7.11 14.05 -12.15
C TYR A 527 -7.31 15.06 -11.03
N PRO A 528 -8.25 15.99 -11.16
CA PRO A 528 -8.46 17.00 -10.16
C PRO A 528 -9.05 16.38 -8.89
N TYR A 529 -8.48 16.76 -7.78
CA TYR A 529 -8.84 16.25 -6.47
C TYR A 529 -10.34 16.31 -6.15
N ASN A 530 -11.01 17.39 -6.51
CA ASN A 530 -12.40 17.65 -6.11
C ASN A 530 -13.44 17.11 -7.09
N ARG A 531 -13.04 16.46 -8.15
CA ARG A 531 -13.98 16.00 -9.15
C ARG A 531 -14.23 14.52 -9.10
N PHE A 532 -13.26 13.66 -9.27
CA PHE A 532 -13.67 12.31 -9.57
C PHE A 532 -12.54 11.37 -9.88
N PRO A 533 -12.66 10.16 -9.56
CA PRO A 533 -13.02 9.62 -8.28
C PRO A 533 -11.86 9.83 -7.36
N THR A 534 -12.10 10.48 -6.27
CA THR A 534 -10.98 10.83 -5.41
C THR A 534 -10.52 9.67 -4.56
N THR A 535 -11.39 9.17 -3.70
CA THR A 535 -11.03 8.16 -2.70
C THR A 535 -11.68 6.81 -2.92
N ARG A 536 -12.59 6.70 -3.88
CA ARG A 536 -13.61 5.64 -3.84
C ARG A 536 -13.86 5.00 -5.18
N GLY A 537 -12.99 5.25 -6.11
CA GLY A 537 -12.98 4.64 -7.40
C GLY A 537 -11.61 4.16 -7.79
N TRP A 538 -11.51 3.62 -8.93
CA TRP A 538 -10.29 3.09 -9.49
C TRP A 538 -10.00 3.79 -10.81
N ILE A 539 -8.91 4.56 -10.77
CA ILE A 539 -8.46 5.41 -11.87
C ILE A 539 -8.19 4.60 -13.14
N GLU A 540 -7.86 3.34 -12.99
CA GLU A 540 -7.65 2.42 -14.10
C GLU A 540 -8.88 2.23 -14.97
N ARG A 541 -10.08 2.37 -14.40
CA ARG A 541 -11.34 2.16 -15.12
C ARG A 541 -12.00 3.45 -15.58
N GLN A 542 -11.65 4.59 -15.05
CA GLN A 542 -12.52 5.76 -15.20
C GLN A 542 -12.18 6.64 -16.37
N ARG A 543 -13.22 6.97 -17.16
CA ARG A 543 -13.12 7.88 -18.30
C ARG A 543 -12.90 9.36 -17.95
N MET A 544 -13.08 9.73 -16.69
CA MET A 544 -12.95 11.11 -16.20
C MET A 544 -13.97 12.08 -16.82
N GLU A 545 -15.24 11.72 -16.76
CA GLU A 545 -16.37 12.49 -17.26
C GLU A 545 -16.40 12.59 -18.82
N ASP A 546 -17.36 13.34 -19.34
CA ASP A 546 -17.43 13.64 -20.76
C ASP A 546 -16.42 14.70 -21.17
N LEU A 547 -16.11 14.79 -22.47
CA LEU A 547 -15.03 15.64 -22.98
C LEU A 547 -15.09 17.12 -22.53
N PRO A 548 -16.25 17.78 -22.52
CA PRO A 548 -16.32 19.17 -22.03
C PRO A 548 -15.83 19.33 -20.58
N LYS A 549 -16.24 18.43 -19.69
CA LYS A 549 -15.81 18.47 -18.28
C LYS A 549 -14.37 18.03 -18.09
N TYR A 550 -13.90 17.10 -18.89
CA TYR A 550 -12.50 16.73 -18.92
C TYR A 550 -11.60 17.92 -19.28
N ALA A 551 -11.99 18.70 -20.29
CA ALA A 551 -11.26 19.89 -20.71
C ALA A 551 -11.22 20.98 -19.63
N GLU A 552 -12.28 21.12 -18.84
CA GLU A 552 -12.35 22.09 -17.73
C GLU A 552 -11.61 21.66 -16.46
N ALA A 553 -11.14 20.42 -16.39
CA ALA A 553 -10.48 19.91 -15.20
C ALA A 553 -9.11 20.54 -14.99
N LEU A 554 -8.84 20.95 -13.75
CA LEU A 554 -7.50 21.40 -13.37
C LEU A 554 -6.61 20.19 -13.05
N PRO A 555 -5.32 20.22 -13.40
CA PRO A 555 -4.37 19.22 -12.96
C PRO A 555 -4.34 19.10 -11.42
N SER A 556 -4.04 17.94 -10.89
CA SER A 556 -3.73 17.80 -9.46
C SER A 556 -2.45 18.52 -9.10
N ASP A 557 -1.43 18.46 -9.96
CA ASP A 557 -0.22 19.25 -9.84
C ASP A 557 -0.30 20.48 -10.73
N THR A 558 -0.87 21.54 -10.19
CA THR A 558 -1.03 22.84 -10.90
C THR A 558 0.27 23.61 -11.05
N GLN A 559 1.36 23.20 -10.42
CA GLN A 559 2.67 23.83 -10.60
C GLN A 559 3.40 23.30 -11.84
N GLN A 560 3.38 21.98 -12.04
CA GLN A 560 4.06 21.35 -13.17
C GLN A 560 3.25 21.38 -14.45
N PHE A 561 1.93 21.18 -14.37
CA PHE A 561 1.08 21.00 -15.53
C PHE A 561 0.22 22.21 -15.83
N LEU A 562 0.17 22.58 -17.10
CA LEU A 562 -0.76 23.57 -17.62
C LEU A 562 -2.12 22.91 -17.83
N SER A 563 -3.21 23.52 -17.34
CA SER A 563 -4.55 23.03 -17.62
C SER A 563 -4.91 23.18 -19.10
N ILE A 564 -5.80 22.34 -19.57
CA ILE A 564 -6.27 22.34 -20.96
C ILE A 564 -6.89 23.69 -21.33
N GLU A 565 -7.77 24.24 -20.48
CA GLU A 565 -8.40 25.54 -20.69
C GLU A 565 -7.36 26.68 -20.78
N LYS A 566 -6.38 26.71 -19.85
CA LYS A 566 -5.36 27.75 -19.89
C LYS A 566 -4.41 27.60 -21.08
N ALA A 567 -4.13 26.37 -21.52
CA ALA A 567 -3.35 26.13 -22.73
C ALA A 567 -4.05 26.69 -23.98
N ALA A 568 -5.35 26.47 -24.10
CA ALA A 568 -6.16 26.97 -25.20
C ALA A 568 -6.23 28.52 -25.20
N THR A 569 -6.50 29.12 -24.04
CA THR A 569 -6.54 30.60 -23.93
C THR A 569 -5.18 31.21 -24.19
N ASN A 570 -4.08 30.62 -23.70
CA ASN A 570 -2.72 31.13 -23.97
C ASN A 570 -2.41 31.14 -25.47
N LEU A 571 -2.81 30.12 -26.23
CA LEU A 571 -2.62 30.09 -27.67
C LEU A 571 -3.35 31.28 -28.35
N LEU A 572 -4.61 31.49 -27.96
CA LEU A 572 -5.45 32.55 -28.55
C LEU A 572 -4.98 33.95 -28.18
N GLU A 573 -4.39 34.13 -27.01
CA GLU A 573 -3.89 35.39 -26.47
C GLU A 573 -2.41 35.62 -26.80
N GLY A 574 -1.71 34.65 -27.35
CA GLY A 574 -0.27 34.73 -27.65
C GLY A 574 0.60 34.65 -26.39
N GLU A 575 0.10 34.06 -25.31
CA GLU A 575 0.83 33.89 -24.05
C GLU A 575 1.63 32.59 -24.04
N GLU A 576 2.78 32.62 -23.37
CA GLU A 576 3.63 31.42 -23.14
C GLU A 576 3.55 30.94 -21.68
N SER A 577 3.86 29.69 -21.44
CA SER A 577 3.94 29.11 -20.12
C SER A 577 5.12 28.13 -20.02
N ALA A 578 5.85 28.16 -18.90
CA ALA A 578 6.91 27.21 -18.59
C ALA A 578 6.36 25.84 -18.09
N LYS A 579 5.05 25.74 -17.86
CA LYS A 579 4.43 24.47 -17.42
C LYS A 579 4.32 23.49 -18.56
N ILE A 580 4.23 22.20 -18.19
CA ILE A 580 4.08 21.11 -19.15
C ILE A 580 2.73 21.25 -19.87
N HIS A 581 2.80 21.50 -21.17
CA HIS A 581 1.64 21.67 -22.03
C HIS A 581 0.87 20.34 -22.24
N PRO A 582 -0.45 20.36 -22.46
CA PRO A 582 -1.25 19.17 -22.76
C PRO A 582 -0.71 18.32 -23.93
N GLU A 583 -0.17 18.96 -24.97
CA GLU A 583 0.46 18.26 -26.08
C GLU A 583 1.71 17.48 -25.67
N ALA A 584 2.56 18.03 -24.80
CA ALA A 584 3.72 17.32 -24.26
C ALA A 584 3.29 16.13 -23.39
N SER A 585 2.21 16.27 -22.61
CA SER A 585 1.62 15.16 -21.89
C SER A 585 1.07 14.07 -22.80
N SER A 586 0.38 14.47 -23.89
CA SER A 586 -0.09 13.54 -24.92
C SER A 586 1.05 12.72 -25.54
N LYS A 587 2.13 13.39 -25.93
CA LYS A 587 3.34 12.73 -26.49
C LYS A 587 3.97 11.77 -25.50
N TRP A 588 4.04 12.14 -24.23
CA TRP A 588 4.57 11.28 -23.18
C TRP A 588 3.72 10.00 -23.01
N PHE A 589 2.39 10.15 -22.96
CA PHE A 589 1.49 8.99 -22.85
C PHE A 589 1.58 8.06 -24.06
N ALA A 590 1.68 8.61 -25.27
CA ALA A 590 1.87 7.81 -26.47
C ALA A 590 3.19 7.02 -26.45
N GLN A 591 4.28 7.67 -26.03
CA GLN A 591 5.60 7.04 -25.98
C GLN A 591 5.64 5.91 -24.95
N ILE A 592 5.17 6.15 -23.72
CA ILE A 592 5.17 5.11 -22.69
C ILE A 592 4.29 3.91 -23.07
N ALA A 593 3.15 4.16 -23.73
CA ALA A 593 2.31 3.09 -24.25
C ALA A 593 3.03 2.22 -25.28
N HIS A 594 3.74 2.87 -26.23
CA HIS A 594 4.56 2.16 -27.21
C HIS A 594 5.64 1.30 -26.52
N ASP A 595 6.34 1.87 -25.55
CA ASP A 595 7.42 1.19 -24.83
C ASP A 595 6.90 -0.04 -24.06
N VAL A 596 5.74 0.08 -23.41
CA VAL A 596 5.09 -1.04 -22.72
C VAL A 596 4.69 -2.13 -23.71
N LEU A 597 3.97 -1.80 -24.79
CA LEU A 597 3.51 -2.78 -25.78
C LEU A 597 4.70 -3.51 -26.42
N LYS A 598 5.76 -2.79 -26.76
CA LYS A 598 6.98 -3.41 -27.28
C LYS A 598 7.59 -4.43 -26.32
N THR A 599 7.60 -4.14 -25.00
CA THR A 599 8.13 -5.09 -24.00
C THR A 599 7.18 -6.29 -23.82
N VAL A 600 5.88 -6.09 -23.95
CA VAL A 600 4.89 -7.18 -23.95
C VAL A 600 5.15 -8.15 -25.09
N ASP A 601 5.27 -7.65 -26.33
CA ASP A 601 5.57 -8.48 -27.51
C ASP A 601 6.89 -9.26 -27.32
N GLN A 602 7.93 -8.58 -26.80
CA GLN A 602 9.23 -9.21 -26.54
C GLN A 602 9.18 -10.28 -25.43
N ALA A 603 8.33 -10.08 -24.41
CA ALA A 603 8.14 -11.07 -23.36
C ALA A 603 7.40 -12.31 -23.87
N GLU A 604 6.36 -12.12 -24.68
CA GLU A 604 5.57 -13.22 -25.27
C GLU A 604 6.40 -14.08 -26.25
N GLU A 605 7.28 -13.45 -27.04
CA GLU A 605 8.20 -14.17 -27.91
C GLU A 605 9.17 -15.08 -27.14
N ARG A 606 9.45 -14.81 -25.87
CA ARG A 606 10.48 -15.49 -25.07
C ARG A 606 9.91 -16.34 -23.94
N MET A 607 8.62 -16.26 -23.71
CA MET A 607 7.98 -17.06 -22.68
C MET A 607 7.82 -18.50 -23.15
N ASN A 608 8.48 -19.43 -22.44
CA ASN A 608 8.45 -20.85 -22.78
C ASN A 608 7.10 -21.52 -22.40
N ASP A 609 6.49 -21.07 -21.31
CA ASP A 609 5.19 -21.55 -20.83
C ASP A 609 4.12 -20.50 -21.04
N SER A 610 3.50 -20.53 -22.22
CA SER A 610 2.43 -19.60 -22.60
C SER A 610 1.12 -19.82 -21.81
N GLU A 611 0.97 -20.94 -21.09
CA GLU A 611 -0.18 -21.25 -20.24
C GLU A 611 0.01 -20.80 -18.79
N ASN A 612 1.18 -20.27 -18.43
CA ASN A 612 1.44 -19.69 -17.11
C ASN A 612 0.42 -18.57 -16.82
N ARG A 613 -0.50 -18.83 -15.90
CA ARG A 613 -1.61 -17.91 -15.60
C ARG A 613 -1.16 -16.56 -15.06
N GLU A 614 -0.06 -16.53 -14.28
CA GLU A 614 0.51 -15.29 -13.78
C GLU A 614 1.06 -14.44 -14.93
N PHE A 615 1.76 -15.08 -15.88
CA PHE A 615 2.24 -14.41 -17.08
C PHE A 615 1.10 -13.85 -17.91
N VAL A 616 0.09 -14.68 -18.23
CA VAL A 616 -1.08 -14.25 -19.01
C VAL A 616 -1.77 -13.04 -18.35
N SER A 617 -2.05 -13.12 -17.06
CA SER A 617 -2.68 -12.02 -16.32
C SER A 617 -1.80 -10.76 -16.28
N THR A 618 -0.49 -10.92 -16.16
CA THR A 618 0.46 -9.79 -16.19
C THR A 618 0.46 -9.11 -17.55
N MET A 619 0.49 -9.87 -18.65
CA MET A 619 0.44 -9.29 -20.02
C MET A 619 -0.87 -8.55 -20.24
N VAL A 620 -1.98 -9.05 -19.71
CA VAL A 620 -3.28 -8.36 -19.75
C VAL A 620 -3.19 -6.99 -19.05
N ASP A 621 -2.68 -6.95 -17.85
CA ASP A 621 -2.53 -5.69 -17.08
C ASP A 621 -1.66 -4.67 -17.84
N LEU A 622 -0.53 -5.11 -18.38
CA LEU A 622 0.36 -4.24 -19.14
C LEU A 622 -0.32 -3.68 -20.39
N ARG A 623 -1.12 -4.50 -21.11
CA ARG A 623 -1.90 -4.04 -22.25
C ARG A 623 -3.01 -3.08 -21.86
N VAL A 624 -3.70 -3.33 -20.77
CA VAL A 624 -4.73 -2.42 -20.24
C VAL A 624 -4.10 -1.07 -19.90
N LEU A 625 -2.98 -1.05 -19.16
CA LEU A 625 -2.27 0.18 -18.82
C LEU A 625 -1.73 0.93 -20.04
N ALA A 626 -1.14 0.23 -21.00
CA ALA A 626 -0.66 0.84 -22.23
C ALA A 626 -1.79 1.50 -23.03
N ASN A 627 -2.93 0.81 -23.18
CA ASN A 627 -4.08 1.37 -23.88
C ASN A 627 -4.76 2.50 -23.08
N LEU A 628 -4.70 2.48 -21.74
CA LEU A 628 -5.10 3.60 -20.89
C LEU A 628 -4.21 4.83 -21.14
N ALA A 629 -2.91 4.64 -21.31
CA ALA A 629 -2.01 5.73 -21.69
C ALA A 629 -2.33 6.28 -23.09
N LEU A 630 -2.63 5.43 -24.08
CA LEU A 630 -3.10 5.87 -25.40
C LEU A 630 -4.42 6.65 -25.31
N TYR A 631 -5.36 6.18 -24.48
CA TYR A 631 -6.60 6.90 -24.19
C TYR A 631 -6.32 8.32 -23.68
N HIS A 632 -5.47 8.47 -22.66
CA HIS A 632 -5.11 9.78 -22.13
C HIS A 632 -4.34 10.63 -23.15
N SER A 633 -3.50 10.02 -23.99
CA SER A 633 -2.81 10.72 -25.07
C SER A 633 -3.80 11.37 -26.04
N GLN A 634 -4.78 10.63 -26.51
CA GLN A 634 -5.77 11.16 -27.46
C GLN A 634 -6.76 12.12 -26.79
N ARG A 635 -7.18 11.81 -25.57
CA ARG A 635 -8.10 12.63 -24.81
C ARG A 635 -7.54 14.01 -24.46
N ALA A 636 -6.23 14.10 -24.22
CA ALA A 636 -5.56 15.38 -24.04
C ALA A 636 -5.66 16.28 -25.28
N LYS A 637 -5.51 15.71 -26.49
CA LYS A 637 -5.68 16.42 -27.76
C LYS A 637 -7.13 16.82 -27.99
N ALA A 638 -8.05 15.87 -27.76
CA ALA A 638 -9.48 16.12 -27.91
C ALA A 638 -9.94 17.28 -27.00
N GLY A 639 -9.56 17.23 -25.73
CA GLY A 639 -9.90 18.28 -24.76
C GLY A 639 -9.30 19.64 -25.13
N TYR A 640 -8.05 19.68 -25.61
CA TYR A 640 -7.40 20.91 -26.04
C TYR A 640 -8.12 21.55 -27.24
N ASN A 641 -8.45 20.76 -28.26
CA ASN A 641 -9.20 21.24 -29.42
C ASN A 641 -10.64 21.63 -29.07
N TRP A 642 -11.29 20.89 -28.15
CA TRP A 642 -12.58 21.29 -27.59
C TRP A 642 -12.52 22.66 -26.89
N ALA A 643 -11.50 22.92 -26.08
CA ALA A 643 -11.33 24.21 -25.42
C ALA A 643 -11.05 25.33 -26.46
N LEU A 644 -10.25 25.06 -27.50
CA LEU A 644 -10.05 26.00 -28.60
C LEU A 644 -11.37 26.34 -29.31
N PHE A 645 -12.16 25.34 -29.66
CA PHE A 645 -13.50 25.56 -30.25
C PHE A 645 -14.39 26.39 -29.34
N LYS A 646 -14.45 26.07 -28.05
CA LYS A 646 -15.27 26.79 -27.06
C LYS A 646 -14.95 28.30 -27.01
N HIS A 647 -13.69 28.67 -27.12
CA HIS A 647 -13.23 30.03 -27.04
C HIS A 647 -13.21 30.79 -28.41
N SER A 648 -12.91 30.08 -29.49
CA SER A 648 -12.77 30.70 -30.83
C SER A 648 -13.97 30.50 -31.76
N GLN A 649 -14.82 29.52 -31.48
CA GLN A 649 -15.88 29.05 -32.38
C GLN A 649 -15.34 28.49 -33.71
N ASP A 650 -14.06 28.11 -33.77
CA ASP A 650 -13.47 27.50 -34.97
C ASP A 650 -13.97 26.04 -35.13
N VAL A 651 -14.71 25.81 -36.20
CA VAL A 651 -15.30 24.51 -36.54
C VAL A 651 -14.20 23.47 -36.79
N ASN A 652 -13.03 23.86 -37.30
CA ASN A 652 -11.93 22.90 -37.50
C ASN A 652 -11.42 22.37 -36.14
N ALA A 653 -11.38 23.18 -35.11
CA ALA A 653 -11.04 22.73 -33.77
C ALA A 653 -12.09 21.75 -33.21
N LEU A 654 -13.37 21.94 -33.54
CA LEU A 654 -14.42 20.98 -33.17
C LEU A 654 -14.23 19.64 -33.92
N ASP A 655 -13.95 19.67 -35.21
CA ASP A 655 -13.69 18.49 -36.03
C ASP A 655 -12.49 17.69 -35.48
N ASP A 656 -11.39 18.36 -35.18
CA ASP A 656 -10.22 17.77 -34.53
C ASP A 656 -10.56 17.19 -33.15
N ALA A 657 -11.38 17.87 -32.35
CA ALA A 657 -11.81 17.36 -31.04
C ALA A 657 -12.60 16.05 -31.17
N ILE A 658 -13.52 15.96 -32.13
CA ILE A 658 -14.30 14.77 -32.44
C ILE A 658 -13.39 13.64 -32.92
N HIS A 659 -12.46 13.95 -33.83
CA HIS A 659 -11.49 12.98 -34.34
C HIS A 659 -10.68 12.35 -33.20
N TYR A 660 -10.04 13.16 -32.35
CA TYR A 660 -9.22 12.64 -31.26
C TYR A 660 -10.03 11.96 -30.16
N GLU A 661 -11.27 12.38 -29.88
CA GLU A 661 -12.15 11.65 -28.97
C GLU A 661 -12.54 10.29 -29.56
N GLY A 662 -12.73 10.18 -30.87
CA GLY A 662 -12.91 8.91 -31.58
C GLY A 662 -11.71 7.95 -31.39
N GLU A 663 -10.49 8.49 -31.51
CA GLU A 663 -9.26 7.73 -31.26
C GLU A 663 -9.13 7.30 -29.77
N ALA A 664 -9.57 8.15 -28.85
CA ALA A 664 -9.61 7.81 -27.42
C ALA A 664 -10.61 6.67 -27.15
N VAL A 665 -11.79 6.70 -27.76
CA VAL A 665 -12.78 5.61 -27.69
C VAL A 665 -12.21 4.31 -28.28
N ALA A 666 -11.46 4.39 -29.38
CA ALA A 666 -10.79 3.23 -29.98
C ALA A 666 -9.72 2.65 -29.06
N ALA A 667 -8.94 3.48 -28.36
CA ALA A 667 -7.98 3.02 -27.36
C ALA A 667 -8.68 2.33 -26.18
N TRP A 668 -9.81 2.88 -25.72
CA TRP A 668 -10.60 2.24 -24.65
C TRP A 668 -11.18 0.89 -25.07
N ARG A 669 -11.59 0.74 -26.32
CA ARG A 669 -12.04 -0.56 -26.86
C ARG A 669 -10.93 -1.61 -26.71
N LYS A 670 -9.68 -1.24 -27.01
CA LYS A 670 -8.53 -2.15 -26.82
C LYS A 670 -8.32 -2.53 -25.34
N ILE A 671 -8.67 -1.65 -24.39
CA ILE A 671 -8.69 -2.02 -22.96
C ILE A 671 -9.71 -3.13 -22.71
N VAL A 672 -10.93 -2.97 -23.22
CA VAL A 672 -12.01 -3.97 -23.07
C VAL A 672 -11.61 -5.30 -23.69
N ASP A 673 -11.03 -5.25 -24.89
CA ASP A 673 -10.56 -6.44 -25.61
C ASP A 673 -9.43 -7.14 -24.83
N ALA A 674 -8.48 -6.39 -24.26
CA ALA A 674 -7.37 -6.93 -23.46
C ALA A 674 -7.85 -7.52 -22.13
N ALA A 675 -8.73 -6.82 -21.41
CA ALA A 675 -9.28 -7.32 -20.15
C ALA A 675 -10.11 -8.60 -20.34
N GLY A 676 -10.84 -8.71 -21.46
CA GLY A 676 -11.57 -9.90 -21.89
C GLY A 676 -12.39 -10.54 -20.76
N ASP A 677 -12.13 -11.82 -20.54
CA ASP A 677 -12.74 -12.62 -19.47
C ASP A 677 -11.77 -12.88 -18.31
N VAL A 678 -10.61 -12.21 -18.28
CA VAL A 678 -9.62 -12.40 -17.19
C VAL A 678 -10.14 -11.85 -15.87
N TYR A 679 -10.72 -10.66 -15.92
CA TYR A 679 -11.30 -10.01 -14.75
C TYR A 679 -12.75 -10.42 -14.52
N TYR A 680 -13.11 -10.47 -13.23
CA TYR A 680 -14.51 -10.69 -12.86
C TYR A 680 -15.41 -9.61 -13.46
N HIS A 681 -16.59 -10.00 -13.90
CA HIS A 681 -17.48 -9.15 -14.68
C HIS A 681 -18.01 -7.92 -13.92
N ASN A 682 -18.04 -7.98 -12.60
CA ASN A 682 -18.51 -6.90 -11.72
C ASN A 682 -17.50 -6.69 -10.58
N LEU A 683 -16.50 -5.86 -10.82
CA LEU A 683 -15.52 -5.48 -9.82
C LEU A 683 -16.14 -4.46 -8.87
N MET A 684 -16.45 -4.91 -7.66
CA MET A 684 -17.02 -4.08 -6.59
C MET A 684 -15.95 -3.20 -5.95
N MET A 685 -15.35 -2.31 -6.75
CA MET A 685 -14.35 -1.35 -6.32
C MET A 685 -14.99 0.02 -6.13
N GLY A 686 -14.73 0.65 -4.97
CA GLY A 686 -15.34 1.93 -4.65
C GLY A 686 -16.80 1.81 -4.20
N VAL A 687 -17.46 2.96 -4.06
CA VAL A 687 -18.82 3.04 -3.52
C VAL A 687 -19.84 2.77 -4.63
N GLU A 688 -20.73 1.82 -4.40
CA GLU A 688 -21.75 1.40 -5.37
C GLU A 688 -22.50 2.57 -6.05
N ARG A 689 -22.91 3.58 -5.27
CA ARG A 689 -23.66 4.73 -5.78
C ARG A 689 -22.86 5.72 -6.61
N SER A 690 -21.55 5.62 -6.58
CA SER A 690 -20.68 6.49 -7.39
C SER A 690 -20.47 5.94 -8.79
N ASP A 691 -21.19 4.88 -9.18
CA ASP A 691 -21.03 4.15 -10.44
C ASP A 691 -19.58 3.72 -10.70
N LEU A 692 -18.92 3.28 -9.63
CA LEU A 692 -17.52 2.91 -9.64
C LEU A 692 -17.31 1.39 -9.66
N ALA A 693 -18.35 0.61 -9.37
CA ALA A 693 -18.36 -0.84 -9.57
C ALA A 693 -18.56 -1.18 -11.04
N GLY A 694 -18.22 -2.39 -11.45
CA GLY A 694 -18.44 -2.90 -12.79
C GLY A 694 -17.16 -3.28 -13.54
N HIS A 695 -17.13 -3.07 -14.83
CA HIS A 695 -16.06 -3.48 -15.73
C HIS A 695 -15.70 -2.36 -16.71
N TRP A 696 -14.54 -2.40 -17.39
CA TRP A 696 -14.14 -1.42 -18.40
C TRP A 696 -15.14 -1.29 -19.55
N ARG A 697 -15.90 -2.35 -19.84
CA ARG A 697 -16.95 -2.35 -20.88
C ARG A 697 -18.07 -1.34 -20.60
N ASP A 698 -18.34 -1.07 -19.32
CA ASP A 698 -19.41 -0.15 -18.92
C ASP A 698 -19.03 1.29 -19.28
N GLU A 699 -17.77 1.66 -19.06
CA GLU A 699 -17.23 2.97 -19.47
C GLU A 699 -17.15 3.14 -20.98
N LEU A 700 -16.90 2.05 -21.75
CA LEU A 700 -16.90 2.11 -23.21
C LEU A 700 -18.25 2.57 -23.76
N VAL A 701 -19.35 2.08 -23.18
CA VAL A 701 -20.71 2.50 -23.56
C VAL A 701 -20.91 3.99 -23.33
N ALA A 702 -20.48 4.49 -22.17
CA ALA A 702 -20.59 5.91 -21.86
C ALA A 702 -19.73 6.79 -22.79
N LEU A 703 -18.50 6.37 -23.09
CA LEU A 703 -17.61 7.06 -24.03
C LEU A 703 -18.20 7.12 -25.46
N GLN A 704 -18.77 6.02 -25.95
CA GLN A 704 -19.42 5.99 -27.25
C GLN A 704 -20.63 6.92 -27.34
N ASN A 705 -21.42 7.01 -26.26
CA ASN A 705 -22.54 7.93 -26.18
C ASN A 705 -22.06 9.40 -26.13
N GLY A 706 -21.02 9.70 -25.37
CA GLY A 706 -20.39 11.03 -25.34
C GLY A 706 -19.90 11.47 -26.71
N LEU A 707 -19.22 10.59 -27.44
CA LEU A 707 -18.74 10.87 -28.80
C LEU A 707 -19.90 11.15 -29.78
N LYS A 708 -21.01 10.37 -29.70
CA LYS A 708 -22.20 10.64 -30.51
C LYS A 708 -22.78 12.02 -30.26
N ILE A 709 -22.90 12.40 -28.98
CA ILE A 709 -23.42 13.72 -28.59
C ILE A 709 -22.50 14.82 -29.13
N LEU A 710 -21.17 14.66 -29.00
CA LEU A 710 -20.20 15.61 -29.52
C LEU A 710 -20.31 15.77 -31.04
N SER A 711 -20.49 14.67 -31.78
CA SER A 711 -20.63 14.68 -33.23
C SER A 711 -21.92 15.36 -33.75
N LEU A 712 -22.92 15.54 -32.90
CA LEU A 712 -24.15 16.28 -33.25
C LEU A 712 -23.96 17.81 -33.24
N LEU A 713 -22.81 18.31 -32.77
CA LEU A 713 -22.50 19.73 -32.74
C LEU A 713 -21.88 20.25 -34.04
N LEU A 714 -21.38 19.36 -34.92
CA LEU A 714 -21.03 19.64 -36.31
C LEU A 714 -22.29 19.73 -37.18
#